data_f9278decd27802964157e1520c5a3fe5
#
_entry.id   f9278decd27802964157e1520c5a3fe5
#
_cell.length_a   1.000
_cell.length_b   1.000
_cell.length_c   1.000
_cell.angle_alpha   90.00
_cell.angle_beta   90.00
_cell.angle_gamma   90.00
#
_symmetry.space_group_name_H-M   'P 1'
#
loop_
_entity.id
_entity.type
_entity.pdbx_description
1 polymer ?
#
loop_
_entity_poly.entity_id
_entity_poly.type
_entity_poly.pdbx_seq_one_letter_code
_entity_poly.pdbx_strand_id
1 'polypeptide(L)'
;MSRHLRIGFWNLNGFNSSILGNKLKTNDFLSIINKHDIFALVETHGTYETEMNISKFKHFNKCRNQSGNRSSGGLSVYINQKLAKGVTYTPSENKNIIWCKLDKTYFNFQKDIYLGTVYLSPPNYERNSTEDIIGELEEEMFLFSQKGDIIVQGDYNARTGGIQETILDDDNTFLNVPEDYENDEQCLRRSQDSGTVNARGRNLLETCTALNLRILNGRIVGDLEGKKTCFHYNGSSVVDYVIGSKSILKKVQYLIVNPLMPHLSDHCHLSFAIKANLIDRDSLETSAELTLTEYNRLFWNIKSKDRLKDGLKSQTVQSRLEAAVKHDSIDIASELISETLVEACREAGLKARSSKIKCKSQNKWFDQECETEKGNLQSLGEKISKNPYNLELRQLLRDKKKRFKQTCRRKKQEYISKGMSNIDMQNSKETWRQIGKIFNLGKREAHGAETVSTEQFYKYFKQQNATPPNNILAPEANMETHSNERVEGPLDYPITDEEFEAAVNKLKANKSPGIDNILNEVIKIGKDAIKGHLVNLFNRILDTGKFPTLWSFGLIVPIHKKDDRSKVENYRGITLLSALGKLFTSILNNRLYDYMVQKGILKAEQGGFRKMHGTVDSIFTLKMLIDKYVKSKPKKHRNLLFSCFVDFRKAFDCIPRQKLFDKLRKEGVQGRFLDVLISMYSNDKSAVKIDNKLTEAFTCFAGVKQGCMMSPTLFNFYLSDLPKSLNTSNSTDIVLGDRSINCLLYADDLVIFSRSAKNLQIILNKLESFCENADLSVNLDKTKIMIFNNCGKSLNNYLFRYGADELETVKSYKYLGLIMSPFGDFNLARQELKKVALKALYKLRKEMGNHFRENIKLTMKLFDALISPILFYASEVWGIDCKGKLEKDPAELVQNKFLKWLLGVNKYCNNNACRAETGRFPMTIAAQCRNFKFWLTLTKNEYKLSKKYTMTSNGRKTRLSGAKKSKVY
;
A
#
# COMPACT_ATOMS: atom_id res chain seq x y z
N MET A 1 17.19 11.86 -37.37
CA MET A 1 18.51 11.53 -36.74
C MET A 1 18.54 10.07 -36.39
N SER A 2 19.53 9.29 -36.87
CA SER A 2 19.67 7.88 -36.50
C SER A 2 20.01 7.79 -35.03
N ARG A 3 19.12 7.22 -34.24
CA ARG A 3 19.32 6.98 -32.79
C ARG A 3 19.71 5.53 -32.59
N HIS A 4 20.69 5.27 -31.71
CA HIS A 4 21.01 3.93 -31.31
C HIS A 4 20.16 3.53 -30.09
N LEU A 5 19.51 2.36 -30.13
CA LEU A 5 18.83 1.76 -28.98
C LEU A 5 19.88 1.09 -28.10
N ARG A 6 20.13 1.65 -26.91
CA ARG A 6 21.16 1.19 -25.96
C ARG A 6 20.53 0.20 -24.99
N ILE A 7 21.04 -1.02 -25.01
CA ILE A 7 20.54 -2.11 -24.18
C ILE A 7 21.64 -2.53 -23.20
N GLY A 8 21.28 -2.73 -21.94
CA GLY A 8 22.18 -3.21 -20.90
C GLY A 8 21.66 -4.49 -20.23
N PHE A 9 22.62 -5.27 -19.74
CA PHE A 9 22.35 -6.51 -19.01
C PHE A 9 23.30 -6.63 -17.82
N TRP A 10 22.80 -7.13 -16.67
CA TRP A 10 23.60 -7.40 -15.50
C TRP A 10 23.03 -8.50 -14.60
N ASN A 11 23.85 -9.47 -14.22
CA ASN A 11 23.57 -10.31 -13.07
C ASN A 11 23.94 -9.54 -11.80
N LEU A 12 22.93 -9.15 -11.02
CA LEU A 12 23.11 -8.26 -9.87
C LEU A 12 23.40 -8.98 -8.56
N ASN A 13 23.28 -10.32 -8.53
CA ASN A 13 23.45 -11.14 -7.33
C ASN A 13 22.63 -10.56 -6.14
N GLY A 14 21.31 -10.43 -6.36
CA GLY A 14 20.31 -9.93 -5.41
C GLY A 14 20.16 -8.41 -5.38
N PHE A 15 18.91 -7.93 -5.32
CA PHE A 15 18.59 -6.51 -5.14
C PHE A 15 19.03 -5.96 -3.80
N ASN A 16 18.98 -6.78 -2.74
CA ASN A 16 19.27 -6.36 -1.39
C ASN A 16 20.65 -6.83 -0.92
N SER A 17 21.47 -5.88 -0.52
CA SER A 17 22.73 -6.13 0.19
C SER A 17 22.52 -5.91 1.69
N SER A 18 23.12 -6.76 2.52
CA SER A 18 23.12 -6.57 3.98
C SER A 18 23.75 -5.23 4.42
N ILE A 19 24.51 -4.59 3.52
CA ILE A 19 25.34 -3.42 3.78
C ILE A 19 24.75 -2.19 3.10
N LEU A 20 24.54 -2.27 1.78
CA LEU A 20 24.08 -1.14 0.96
C LEU A 20 22.54 -0.99 0.97
N GLY A 21 21.82 -1.99 1.51
CA GLY A 21 20.38 -2.06 1.38
C GLY A 21 19.96 -2.38 -0.05
N ASN A 22 18.92 -1.74 -0.57
CA ASN A 22 18.48 -1.95 -1.95
C ASN A 22 19.47 -1.30 -2.92
N LYS A 23 20.18 -2.14 -3.70
CA LYS A 23 21.20 -1.72 -4.68
C LYS A 23 20.63 -0.80 -5.76
N LEU A 24 19.36 -0.98 -6.15
CA LEU A 24 18.68 -0.14 -7.16
C LEU A 24 18.60 1.35 -6.77
N LYS A 25 18.77 1.67 -5.48
CA LYS A 25 18.74 3.03 -4.95
C LYS A 25 20.11 3.68 -4.82
N THR A 26 21.18 2.98 -5.18
CA THR A 26 22.54 3.50 -5.13
C THR A 26 22.82 4.42 -6.33
N ASN A 27 23.60 5.48 -6.12
CA ASN A 27 23.96 6.41 -7.20
C ASN A 27 24.72 5.72 -8.33
N ASP A 28 25.57 4.75 -7.98
CA ASP A 28 26.36 3.98 -8.95
C ASP A 28 25.45 3.20 -9.89
N PHE A 29 24.49 2.46 -9.33
CA PHE A 29 23.52 1.72 -10.14
C PHE A 29 22.66 2.67 -11.00
N LEU A 30 22.16 3.77 -10.42
CA LEU A 30 21.35 4.76 -11.13
C LEU A 30 22.13 5.45 -12.26
N SER A 31 23.43 5.68 -12.08
CA SER A 31 24.30 6.25 -13.12
C SER A 31 24.47 5.29 -14.31
N ILE A 32 24.45 3.98 -14.06
CA ILE A 32 24.54 2.95 -15.11
C ILE A 32 23.22 2.86 -15.87
N ILE A 33 22.11 2.61 -15.18
CA ILE A 33 20.83 2.38 -15.85
C ILE A 33 20.36 3.59 -16.67
N ASN A 34 20.62 4.81 -16.19
CA ASN A 34 20.23 6.03 -16.90
C ASN A 34 20.97 6.23 -18.25
N LYS A 35 22.05 5.46 -18.50
CA LYS A 35 22.74 5.48 -19.80
C LYS A 35 22.11 4.57 -20.83
N HIS A 36 21.12 3.75 -20.44
CA HIS A 36 20.50 2.75 -21.28
C HIS A 36 19.01 3.06 -21.54
N ASP A 37 18.53 2.60 -22.65
CA ASP A 37 17.13 2.72 -23.07
C ASP A 37 16.31 1.49 -22.57
N ILE A 38 16.93 0.31 -22.57
CA ILE A 38 16.44 -0.93 -21.98
C ILE A 38 17.54 -1.51 -21.09
N PHE A 39 17.23 -1.97 -19.89
CA PHE A 39 18.21 -2.56 -18.99
C PHE A 39 17.63 -3.79 -18.29
N ALA A 40 18.29 -4.92 -18.44
CA ALA A 40 17.85 -6.20 -17.88
C ALA A 40 18.70 -6.60 -16.68
N LEU A 41 18.06 -7.14 -15.67
CA LEU A 41 18.67 -7.66 -14.46
C LEU A 41 18.26 -9.11 -14.24
N VAL A 42 19.24 -9.93 -13.91
CA VAL A 42 19.00 -11.32 -13.53
C VAL A 42 19.55 -11.58 -12.13
N GLU A 43 19.17 -12.73 -11.56
CA GLU A 43 19.47 -13.10 -10.18
C GLU A 43 19.09 -11.99 -9.20
N THR A 44 17.86 -11.48 -9.38
CA THR A 44 17.38 -10.32 -8.63
C THR A 44 17.07 -10.66 -7.18
N HIS A 45 16.81 -11.92 -6.85
CA HIS A 45 16.36 -12.40 -5.54
C HIS A 45 15.17 -11.59 -5.01
N GLY A 46 14.38 -11.00 -5.93
CA GLY A 46 13.21 -10.19 -5.61
C GLY A 46 11.99 -11.05 -5.31
N THR A 47 11.20 -10.61 -4.36
CA THR A 47 9.85 -11.10 -4.10
C THR A 47 8.83 -10.06 -4.57
N TYR A 48 7.54 -10.40 -4.60
CA TYR A 48 6.48 -9.42 -4.90
C TYR A 48 6.45 -8.22 -3.93
N GLU A 49 7.06 -8.37 -2.74
CA GLU A 49 7.19 -7.30 -1.74
C GLU A 49 8.45 -6.44 -1.92
N THR A 50 9.36 -6.84 -2.83
CA THR A 50 10.62 -6.10 -3.05
C THR A 50 10.34 -4.83 -3.84
N GLU A 51 10.82 -3.68 -3.34
CA GLU A 51 10.73 -2.41 -4.07
C GLU A 51 11.67 -2.43 -5.27
N MET A 52 11.11 -2.52 -6.48
CA MET A 52 11.84 -2.67 -7.73
C MET A 52 11.75 -1.44 -8.64
N ASN A 53 11.08 -0.39 -8.22
CA ASN A 53 10.79 0.78 -9.06
C ASN A 53 12.00 1.70 -9.23
N ILE A 54 12.28 2.09 -10.47
CA ILE A 54 13.29 3.08 -10.85
C ILE A 54 12.59 4.20 -11.61
N SER A 55 12.80 5.44 -11.17
CA SER A 55 12.21 6.62 -11.85
C SER A 55 12.57 6.65 -13.32
N LYS A 56 11.62 7.02 -14.19
CA LYS A 56 11.71 7.09 -15.66
C LYS A 56 11.75 5.73 -16.38
N PHE A 57 11.62 4.62 -15.67
CA PHE A 57 11.57 3.29 -16.26
C PHE A 57 10.27 2.59 -15.94
N LYS A 58 9.66 1.97 -16.97
CA LYS A 58 8.65 0.91 -16.82
C LYS A 58 9.40 -0.39 -16.66
N HIS A 59 8.91 -1.32 -15.86
CA HIS A 59 9.58 -2.61 -15.69
C HIS A 59 8.61 -3.79 -15.77
N PHE A 60 9.17 -4.92 -16.19
CA PHE A 60 8.52 -6.22 -16.17
C PHE A 60 9.35 -7.15 -15.29
N ASN A 61 8.70 -7.90 -14.40
CA ASN A 61 9.36 -8.76 -13.44
C ASN A 61 8.83 -10.19 -13.51
N LYS A 62 9.71 -11.14 -13.30
CA LYS A 62 9.40 -12.55 -13.12
C LYS A 62 10.08 -13.01 -11.83
N CYS A 63 9.30 -13.01 -10.73
CA CYS A 63 9.79 -13.43 -9.42
C CYS A 63 9.59 -14.94 -9.28
N ARG A 64 10.53 -15.63 -8.64
CA ARG A 64 10.35 -17.03 -8.26
C ARG A 64 9.63 -17.15 -6.92
N ASN A 65 8.81 -18.18 -6.77
CA ASN A 65 8.16 -18.50 -5.50
C ASN A 65 9.24 -18.87 -4.46
N GLN A 66 9.06 -18.43 -3.20
CA GLN A 66 9.93 -18.79 -2.11
C GLN A 66 9.81 -20.29 -1.82
N SER A 67 10.86 -21.05 -2.05
CA SER A 67 11.05 -22.38 -1.48
C SER A 67 12.07 -22.26 -0.34
N GLY A 68 11.60 -22.23 0.90
CA GLY A 68 12.45 -22.07 2.09
C GLY A 68 12.83 -20.62 2.43
N ASN A 69 13.92 -20.47 3.23
CA ASN A 69 14.35 -19.17 3.78
C ASN A 69 15.17 -18.27 2.82
N ARG A 70 15.41 -18.67 1.58
CA ARG A 70 16.17 -17.89 0.59
C ARG A 70 15.43 -17.85 -0.74
N SER A 71 15.18 -16.64 -1.26
CA SER A 71 14.77 -16.43 -2.64
C SER A 71 16.01 -16.55 -3.54
N SER A 72 15.97 -17.40 -4.58
CA SER A 72 17.03 -17.55 -5.56
C SER A 72 16.50 -17.22 -6.96
N GLY A 73 17.34 -16.69 -7.85
CA GLY A 73 16.97 -16.32 -9.23
C GLY A 73 16.13 -15.04 -9.30
N GLY A 74 15.20 -14.98 -10.27
CA GLY A 74 14.39 -13.79 -10.56
C GLY A 74 14.97 -12.93 -11.68
N LEU A 75 14.07 -12.35 -12.48
CA LEU A 75 14.37 -11.56 -13.67
C LEU A 75 13.62 -10.23 -13.63
N SER A 76 14.23 -9.15 -14.13
CA SER A 76 13.59 -7.83 -14.25
C SER A 76 14.10 -7.11 -15.50
N VAL A 77 13.20 -6.55 -16.29
CA VAL A 77 13.54 -5.75 -17.47
C VAL A 77 12.98 -4.35 -17.29
N TYR A 78 13.84 -3.35 -17.36
CA TYR A 78 13.54 -1.93 -17.24
C TYR A 78 13.58 -1.26 -18.59
N ILE A 79 12.53 -0.53 -18.96
CA ILE A 79 12.36 0.14 -20.24
C ILE A 79 12.16 1.61 -19.98
N ASN A 80 12.93 2.47 -20.62
CA ASN A 80 12.75 3.91 -20.53
C ASN A 80 11.32 4.29 -20.95
N GLN A 81 10.61 5.06 -20.12
CA GLN A 81 9.20 5.41 -20.35
C GLN A 81 8.95 6.03 -21.72
N LYS A 82 9.94 6.77 -22.27
CA LYS A 82 9.85 7.35 -23.62
C LYS A 82 9.73 6.30 -24.73
N LEU A 83 10.20 5.08 -24.50
CA LEU A 83 10.19 3.98 -25.46
C LEU A 83 9.14 2.89 -25.15
N ALA A 84 8.38 3.08 -24.05
CA ALA A 84 7.46 2.06 -23.56
C ALA A 84 6.32 1.72 -24.55
N LYS A 85 5.97 2.66 -25.45
CA LYS A 85 4.96 2.41 -26.50
C LYS A 85 5.45 1.39 -27.56
N GLY A 86 6.76 1.35 -27.83
CA GLY A 86 7.37 0.43 -28.82
C GLY A 86 7.79 -0.92 -28.24
N VAL A 87 7.62 -1.16 -26.93
CA VAL A 87 8.08 -2.39 -26.26
C VAL A 87 6.92 -3.07 -25.55
N THR A 88 6.59 -4.27 -25.99
CA THR A 88 5.48 -5.06 -25.43
C THR A 88 6.02 -6.30 -24.70
N TYR A 89 5.55 -6.54 -23.49
CA TYR A 89 5.81 -7.79 -22.78
C TYR A 89 5.12 -8.94 -23.48
N THR A 90 5.86 -10.01 -23.76
CA THR A 90 5.33 -11.24 -24.36
C THR A 90 5.30 -12.33 -23.29
N PRO A 91 4.11 -12.83 -22.90
CA PRO A 91 4.00 -13.88 -21.89
C PRO A 91 4.73 -15.15 -22.33
N SER A 92 5.39 -15.82 -21.39
CA SER A 92 6.02 -17.14 -21.51
C SER A 92 5.80 -17.89 -20.19
N GLU A 93 5.57 -19.20 -20.26
CA GLU A 93 5.45 -20.08 -19.09
C GLU A 93 6.80 -20.42 -18.47
N ASN A 94 7.88 -20.38 -19.25
CA ASN A 94 9.23 -20.66 -18.78
C ASN A 94 9.68 -19.63 -17.73
N LYS A 95 9.95 -20.10 -16.52
CA LYS A 95 10.33 -19.26 -15.36
C LYS A 95 11.72 -18.62 -15.51
N ASN A 96 12.53 -19.08 -16.46
CA ASN A 96 13.94 -18.71 -16.63
C ASN A 96 14.16 -17.63 -17.69
N ILE A 97 13.11 -17.17 -18.38
CA ILE A 97 13.20 -16.15 -19.43
C ILE A 97 12.08 -15.14 -19.38
N ILE A 98 12.39 -13.88 -19.70
CA ILE A 98 11.42 -12.81 -20.00
C ILE A 98 11.60 -12.41 -21.45
N TRP A 99 10.50 -12.35 -22.20
CA TRP A 99 10.47 -11.85 -23.57
C TRP A 99 9.83 -10.47 -23.66
N CYS A 100 10.49 -9.58 -24.44
CA CYS A 100 9.96 -8.28 -24.81
C CYS A 100 10.01 -8.14 -26.33
N LYS A 101 8.87 -7.85 -26.95
CA LYS A 101 8.80 -7.55 -28.38
C LYS A 101 9.13 -6.08 -28.61
N LEU A 102 10.12 -5.81 -29.47
CA LEU A 102 10.43 -4.50 -30.00
C LEU A 102 9.70 -4.35 -31.35
N ASP A 103 8.74 -3.44 -31.42
CA ASP A 103 7.87 -3.27 -32.57
C ASP A 103 8.64 -2.73 -33.77
N LYS A 104 8.60 -3.47 -34.90
CA LYS A 104 9.32 -3.10 -36.12
C LYS A 104 8.97 -1.73 -36.64
N THR A 105 7.71 -1.34 -36.56
CA THR A 105 7.22 -0.04 -37.07
C THR A 105 7.70 1.10 -36.17
N TYR A 106 7.65 0.94 -34.86
CA TYR A 106 8.09 1.94 -33.89
C TYR A 106 9.59 2.22 -33.98
N PHE A 107 10.42 1.16 -34.11
CA PHE A 107 11.88 1.27 -34.15
C PHE A 107 12.45 1.30 -35.58
N ASN A 108 11.61 1.25 -36.60
CA ASN A 108 11.98 1.17 -38.03
C ASN A 108 12.91 -0.02 -38.33
N PHE A 109 12.52 -1.20 -37.87
CA PHE A 109 13.17 -2.47 -38.17
C PHE A 109 12.48 -3.17 -39.35
N GLN A 110 13.20 -4.02 -40.07
CA GLN A 110 12.62 -4.84 -41.15
C GLN A 110 11.64 -5.89 -40.59
N LYS A 111 11.96 -6.47 -39.43
CA LYS A 111 11.15 -7.44 -38.69
C LYS A 111 11.05 -7.02 -37.24
N ASP A 112 10.04 -7.51 -36.49
CA ASP A 112 10.00 -7.39 -35.07
C ASP A 112 11.23 -8.04 -34.46
N ILE A 113 11.79 -7.47 -33.38
CA ILE A 113 12.87 -8.06 -32.62
C ILE A 113 12.33 -8.55 -31.28
N TYR A 114 12.53 -9.81 -30.98
CA TYR A 114 12.18 -10.39 -29.69
C TYR A 114 13.43 -10.41 -28.79
N LEU A 115 13.42 -9.57 -27.76
CA LEU A 115 14.49 -9.46 -26.77
C LEU A 115 14.19 -10.41 -25.61
N GLY A 116 14.95 -11.49 -25.49
CA GLY A 116 14.92 -12.43 -24.37
C GLY A 116 15.92 -12.05 -23.28
N THR A 117 15.55 -12.20 -22.02
CA THR A 117 16.45 -12.07 -20.86
C THR A 117 16.41 -13.37 -20.08
N VAL A 118 17.54 -14.06 -19.96
CA VAL A 118 17.69 -15.43 -19.43
C VAL A 118 18.51 -15.47 -18.17
N TYR A 119 18.10 -16.32 -17.22
CA TYR A 119 18.92 -16.76 -16.10
C TYR A 119 18.81 -18.28 -15.92
N LEU A 120 19.89 -18.99 -16.14
CA LEU A 120 20.01 -20.42 -15.83
C LEU A 120 20.79 -20.59 -14.52
N SER A 121 20.22 -21.31 -13.55
CA SER A 121 20.90 -21.62 -12.29
C SER A 121 22.16 -22.48 -12.51
N PRO A 122 23.20 -22.40 -11.65
CA PRO A 122 24.37 -23.26 -11.78
C PRO A 122 24.02 -24.75 -11.77
N PRO A 123 24.69 -25.61 -12.55
CA PRO A 123 24.36 -27.03 -12.70
C PRO A 123 24.27 -27.84 -11.40
N ASN A 124 25.00 -27.43 -10.36
CA ASN A 124 25.00 -28.13 -9.07
C ASN A 124 23.70 -28.02 -8.27
N TYR A 125 22.80 -27.07 -8.62
CA TYR A 125 21.49 -26.88 -8.01
C TYR A 125 20.37 -27.66 -8.70
N GLU A 126 20.65 -28.27 -9.87
CA GLU A 126 19.65 -28.96 -10.71
C GLU A 126 19.64 -30.48 -10.51
N ARG A 127 20.51 -31.05 -9.65
CA ARG A 127 20.67 -32.51 -9.47
C ARG A 127 19.37 -33.27 -9.12
N ASN A 128 18.31 -32.56 -8.74
CA ASN A 128 17.02 -33.14 -8.37
C ASN A 128 15.84 -32.66 -9.23
N SER A 129 16.07 -31.88 -10.31
CA SER A 129 14.99 -31.48 -11.22
C SER A 129 14.97 -32.38 -12.45
N THR A 130 13.79 -32.92 -12.75
CA THR A 130 13.50 -33.68 -13.98
C THR A 130 13.25 -32.76 -15.18
N GLU A 131 13.36 -31.44 -15.01
CA GLU A 131 13.06 -30.42 -16.02
C GLU A 131 14.29 -30.23 -16.93
N ASP A 132 14.13 -30.38 -18.23
CA ASP A 132 15.13 -30.04 -19.25
C ASP A 132 15.06 -28.53 -19.58
N ILE A 133 15.65 -27.73 -18.68
CA ILE A 133 15.62 -26.25 -18.76
C ILE A 133 16.24 -25.72 -20.06
N ILE A 134 17.21 -26.43 -20.65
CA ILE A 134 17.85 -26.00 -21.90
C ILE A 134 16.97 -26.33 -23.09
N GLY A 135 16.33 -27.50 -23.11
CA GLY A 135 15.37 -27.87 -24.16
C GLY A 135 14.17 -26.92 -24.20
N GLU A 136 13.63 -26.55 -23.05
CA GLU A 136 12.56 -25.54 -22.97
C GLU A 136 12.98 -24.16 -23.49
N LEU A 137 14.22 -23.75 -23.19
CA LEU A 137 14.77 -22.49 -23.71
C LEU A 137 14.95 -22.55 -25.23
N GLU A 138 15.46 -23.67 -25.76
CA GLU A 138 15.65 -23.91 -27.20
C GLU A 138 14.31 -23.86 -27.95
N GLU A 139 13.28 -24.49 -27.41
CA GLU A 139 11.94 -24.46 -28.01
C GLU A 139 11.37 -23.02 -28.06
N GLU A 140 11.55 -22.25 -27.02
CA GLU A 140 11.11 -20.86 -27.03
C GLU A 140 11.93 -19.97 -27.99
N MET A 141 13.24 -20.14 -28.02
CA MET A 141 14.11 -19.44 -28.98
C MET A 141 13.72 -19.78 -30.42
N PHE A 142 13.41 -21.05 -30.70
CA PHE A 142 12.90 -21.48 -32.00
C PHE A 142 11.56 -20.80 -32.31
N LEU A 143 10.59 -20.85 -31.41
CA LEU A 143 9.27 -20.27 -31.60
C LEU A 143 9.33 -18.76 -31.92
N PHE A 144 10.18 -18.00 -31.20
CA PHE A 144 10.31 -16.56 -31.42
C PHE A 144 11.15 -16.24 -32.66
N SER A 145 12.12 -17.10 -33.04
CA SER A 145 12.88 -16.93 -34.27
C SER A 145 12.02 -17.03 -35.52
N GLN A 146 10.91 -17.80 -35.46
CA GLN A 146 9.93 -17.88 -36.55
C GLN A 146 9.07 -16.61 -36.69
N LYS A 147 8.91 -15.84 -35.60
CA LYS A 147 8.07 -14.63 -35.56
C LYS A 147 8.86 -13.36 -35.93
N GLY A 148 10.17 -13.37 -35.80
CA GLY A 148 11.02 -12.22 -36.06
C GLY A 148 12.49 -12.48 -35.72
N ASP A 149 13.31 -11.42 -35.74
CA ASP A 149 14.69 -11.54 -35.28
C ASP A 149 14.70 -11.71 -33.74
N ILE A 150 15.62 -12.51 -33.20
CA ILE A 150 15.77 -12.68 -31.76
C ILE A 150 17.11 -12.13 -31.26
N ILE A 151 17.09 -11.56 -30.07
CA ILE A 151 18.28 -11.27 -29.26
C ILE A 151 18.02 -11.84 -27.87
N VAL A 152 18.91 -12.69 -27.38
CA VAL A 152 18.78 -13.29 -26.07
C VAL A 152 20.03 -12.95 -25.26
N GLN A 153 19.85 -12.20 -24.18
CA GLN A 153 20.91 -11.81 -23.26
C GLN A 153 20.69 -12.48 -21.91
N GLY A 154 21.75 -12.86 -21.23
CA GLY A 154 21.60 -13.48 -19.92
C GLY A 154 22.83 -14.11 -19.34
N ASP A 155 22.67 -14.61 -18.12
CA ASP A 155 23.61 -15.51 -17.47
C ASP A 155 23.15 -16.95 -17.74
N TYR A 156 23.92 -17.63 -18.56
CA TYR A 156 23.64 -19.01 -18.96
C TYR A 156 24.31 -20.04 -18.06
N ASN A 157 25.21 -19.61 -17.18
CA ASN A 157 26.08 -20.50 -16.41
C ASN A 157 26.75 -21.58 -17.29
N ALA A 158 27.00 -21.21 -18.56
CA ALA A 158 27.55 -22.05 -19.63
C ALA A 158 28.97 -21.54 -20.00
N ARG A 159 29.94 -22.42 -20.16
CA ARG A 159 31.28 -22.08 -20.62
C ARG A 159 31.50 -22.67 -22.00
N THR A 160 31.59 -21.79 -23.01
CA THR A 160 31.65 -22.16 -24.43
C THR A 160 33.10 -22.22 -24.97
N GLY A 161 34.06 -21.73 -24.18
CA GLY A 161 35.48 -21.67 -24.61
C GLY A 161 35.64 -20.87 -25.90
N GLY A 162 36.61 -21.27 -26.72
CA GLY A 162 36.88 -20.72 -28.05
C GLY A 162 36.14 -21.43 -29.21
N ILE A 163 35.24 -22.38 -28.89
CA ILE A 163 34.53 -23.14 -29.92
C ILE A 163 33.54 -22.20 -30.66
N GLN A 164 33.55 -22.30 -32.00
CA GLN A 164 32.66 -21.52 -32.85
C GLN A 164 31.26 -22.18 -32.85
N GLU A 165 30.20 -21.37 -32.95
CA GLU A 165 28.83 -21.79 -33.13
C GLU A 165 28.41 -21.82 -34.61
N THR A 166 29.39 -21.94 -35.52
CA THR A 166 29.19 -22.00 -36.96
C THR A 166 29.92 -23.23 -37.54
N ILE A 167 29.41 -23.77 -38.62
CA ILE A 167 30.09 -24.81 -39.39
C ILE A 167 31.10 -24.11 -40.30
N LEU A 168 32.41 -24.30 -40.05
CA LEU A 168 33.50 -23.60 -40.76
C LEU A 168 33.97 -24.33 -42.03
N ASP A 169 33.93 -25.68 -42.08
CA ASP A 169 34.34 -26.54 -43.20
C ASP A 169 33.27 -27.61 -43.44
N ASP A 170 32.70 -27.59 -44.62
CA ASP A 170 31.73 -28.59 -45.08
C ASP A 170 32.32 -29.43 -46.22
N ASP A 171 33.42 -30.14 -45.88
CA ASP A 171 34.00 -31.15 -46.80
C ASP A 171 33.25 -32.48 -46.74
N ASN A 172 32.16 -32.58 -45.98
CA ASN A 172 31.36 -33.78 -45.85
C ASN A 172 30.16 -33.73 -46.79
N THR A 173 30.29 -34.28 -47.97
CA THR A 173 29.27 -34.56 -48.97
C THR A 173 28.08 -35.41 -48.48
N PHE A 174 28.03 -35.76 -47.18
CA PHE A 174 26.99 -36.63 -46.60
C PHE A 174 26.03 -35.97 -45.61
N LEU A 175 26.28 -34.68 -45.24
CA LEU A 175 25.37 -33.94 -44.39
C LEU A 175 24.48 -33.02 -45.24
N ASN A 176 23.17 -33.25 -45.26
CA ASN A 176 22.20 -32.30 -45.81
C ASN A 176 22.16 -31.03 -44.97
N VAL A 177 23.03 -30.08 -45.28
CA VAL A 177 22.97 -28.72 -44.71
C VAL A 177 21.79 -28.00 -45.38
N PRO A 178 20.89 -27.29 -44.70
CA PRO A 178 19.84 -26.50 -45.31
C PRO A 178 20.43 -25.56 -46.37
N GLU A 179 19.78 -25.42 -47.53
CA GLU A 179 20.23 -24.56 -48.65
C GLU A 179 20.49 -23.10 -48.27
N ASP A 180 19.95 -22.63 -47.15
CA ASP A 180 20.05 -21.26 -46.64
C ASP A 180 21.16 -21.09 -45.59
N TYR A 181 21.96 -22.10 -45.33
CA TYR A 181 23.06 -22.01 -44.36
C TYR A 181 24.24 -21.26 -44.96
N GLU A 182 24.53 -20.04 -44.44
CA GLU A 182 25.68 -19.23 -44.86
C GLU A 182 26.76 -19.26 -43.79
N ASN A 183 27.98 -19.57 -44.14
CA ASN A 183 29.15 -19.48 -43.24
C ASN A 183 29.53 -18.04 -42.90
N ASP A 184 29.92 -17.75 -41.66
CA ASP A 184 30.48 -16.48 -41.22
C ASP A 184 31.99 -16.48 -41.33
N GLU A 185 32.56 -16.51 -42.57
CA GLU A 185 33.98 -16.61 -42.80
C GLU A 185 34.80 -15.38 -42.31
N GLN A 186 34.16 -14.23 -42.08
CA GLN A 186 34.88 -12.97 -41.81
C GLN A 186 34.98 -12.56 -40.35
N CYS A 187 34.27 -13.16 -39.38
CA CYS A 187 34.20 -12.72 -37.97
C CYS A 187 34.18 -13.92 -37.00
N LEU A 188 35.33 -14.56 -36.82
CA LEU A 188 35.49 -15.63 -35.81
C LEU A 188 35.38 -15.04 -34.39
N ARG A 189 34.65 -15.74 -33.53
CA ARG A 189 34.51 -15.37 -32.11
C ARG A 189 35.77 -15.70 -31.33
N ARG A 190 36.23 -14.80 -30.50
CA ARG A 190 37.33 -15.05 -29.51
C ARG A 190 36.75 -15.15 -28.10
N SER A 191 37.52 -15.80 -27.20
CA SER A 191 37.14 -15.87 -25.79
C SER A 191 38.38 -15.95 -24.92
N GLN A 192 38.44 -15.12 -23.87
CA GLN A 192 39.49 -15.21 -22.86
C GLN A 192 39.32 -16.44 -21.94
N ASP A 193 38.20 -17.18 -22.08
CA ASP A 193 37.97 -18.45 -21.37
C ASP A 193 38.22 -19.67 -22.31
N SER A 194 39.22 -19.58 -23.17
CA SER A 194 39.45 -20.49 -24.32
C SER A 194 39.66 -21.97 -23.96
N GLY A 195 40.10 -22.29 -22.72
CA GLY A 195 40.48 -23.65 -22.34
C GLY A 195 39.37 -24.52 -21.73
N THR A 196 38.18 -23.99 -21.46
CA THR A 196 37.17 -24.70 -20.69
C THR A 196 35.78 -24.65 -21.34
N VAL A 197 35.30 -25.85 -21.69
CA VAL A 197 33.94 -26.04 -22.22
C VAL A 197 33.19 -27.02 -21.31
N ASN A 198 32.08 -26.60 -20.71
CA ASN A 198 31.25 -27.51 -19.92
C ASN A 198 30.11 -28.09 -20.78
N ALA A 199 29.38 -29.09 -20.25
CA ALA A 199 28.28 -29.75 -20.98
C ALA A 199 27.22 -28.73 -21.42
N ARG A 200 26.84 -27.77 -20.55
CA ARG A 200 25.85 -26.71 -20.85
C ARG A 200 26.37 -25.79 -21.97
N GLY A 201 27.66 -25.49 -21.98
CA GLY A 201 28.26 -24.68 -23.06
C GLY A 201 28.23 -25.39 -24.41
N ARG A 202 28.39 -26.73 -24.46
CA ARG A 202 28.20 -27.51 -25.69
C ARG A 202 26.76 -27.45 -26.19
N ASN A 203 25.78 -27.69 -25.32
CA ASN A 203 24.36 -27.61 -25.67
C ASN A 203 24.00 -26.21 -26.20
N LEU A 204 24.51 -25.14 -25.56
CA LEU A 204 24.28 -23.77 -26.01
C LEU A 204 24.84 -23.52 -27.42
N LEU A 205 26.05 -24.05 -27.73
CA LEU A 205 26.65 -23.95 -29.07
C LEU A 205 25.83 -24.74 -30.09
N GLU A 206 25.35 -25.94 -29.73
CA GLU A 206 24.46 -26.76 -30.60
C GLU A 206 23.16 -26.01 -30.90
N THR A 207 22.51 -25.42 -29.89
CA THR A 207 21.33 -24.56 -30.06
C THR A 207 21.60 -23.38 -30.99
N CYS A 208 22.72 -22.68 -30.79
CA CYS A 208 23.12 -21.55 -31.65
C CYS A 208 23.33 -22.00 -33.11
N THR A 209 23.96 -23.16 -33.33
CA THR A 209 24.16 -23.73 -34.64
C THR A 209 22.83 -24.12 -35.30
N ALA A 210 21.97 -24.83 -34.56
CA ALA A 210 20.67 -25.31 -35.06
C ALA A 210 19.72 -24.14 -35.45
N LEU A 211 19.76 -23.04 -34.70
CA LEU A 211 18.87 -21.88 -34.92
C LEU A 211 19.53 -20.73 -35.71
N ASN A 212 20.69 -20.97 -36.27
CA ASN A 212 21.47 -19.96 -37.00
C ASN A 212 21.70 -18.68 -36.23
N LEU A 213 22.02 -18.81 -34.91
CA LEU A 213 22.27 -17.70 -33.99
C LEU A 213 23.78 -17.49 -33.86
N ARG A 214 24.15 -16.28 -33.40
CA ARG A 214 25.54 -15.87 -33.19
C ARG A 214 25.74 -15.29 -31.81
N ILE A 215 26.79 -15.75 -31.12
CA ILE A 215 27.24 -15.16 -29.86
C ILE A 215 27.97 -13.85 -30.17
N LEU A 216 27.52 -12.74 -29.62
CA LEU A 216 28.09 -11.40 -29.88
C LEU A 216 29.38 -11.13 -29.12
N ASN A 217 29.57 -11.73 -27.93
CA ASN A 217 30.79 -11.63 -27.13
C ASN A 217 31.99 -12.16 -27.92
N GLY A 218 33.09 -11.42 -27.91
CA GLY A 218 34.33 -11.77 -28.61
C GLY A 218 34.28 -11.59 -30.12
N ARG A 219 33.26 -10.92 -30.65
CA ARG A 219 33.05 -10.74 -32.10
C ARG A 219 32.73 -9.28 -32.49
N ILE A 220 32.12 -8.54 -31.59
CA ILE A 220 31.64 -7.19 -31.90
C ILE A 220 32.60 -6.13 -31.38
N VAL A 221 32.66 -4.98 -32.05
CA VAL A 221 33.48 -3.85 -31.62
C VAL A 221 33.13 -3.45 -30.16
N GLY A 222 34.13 -3.28 -29.34
CA GLY A 222 34.04 -3.06 -27.88
C GLY A 222 34.36 -4.31 -27.06
N ASP A 223 34.16 -5.54 -27.62
CA ASP A 223 34.58 -6.80 -27.04
C ASP A 223 35.06 -7.76 -28.13
N LEU A 224 36.17 -7.48 -28.76
CA LEU A 224 36.80 -8.35 -29.77
C LEU A 224 37.58 -9.51 -29.17
N GLU A 225 37.84 -9.48 -27.86
CA GLU A 225 38.67 -10.49 -27.16
C GLU A 225 37.79 -11.50 -26.40
N GLY A 226 36.51 -11.29 -26.24
CA GLY A 226 35.61 -12.12 -25.43
C GLY A 226 35.97 -12.08 -23.97
N LYS A 227 35.90 -10.90 -23.38
CA LYS A 227 36.33 -10.62 -22.00
C LYS A 227 35.56 -11.43 -20.99
N LYS A 228 36.19 -11.77 -19.86
CA LYS A 228 35.55 -12.45 -18.75
C LYS A 228 34.46 -11.60 -18.11
N THR A 229 33.32 -12.20 -17.81
CA THR A 229 32.12 -11.52 -17.32
C THR A 229 31.85 -11.78 -15.84
N CYS A 230 32.34 -12.87 -15.28
CA CYS A 230 32.15 -13.26 -13.89
C CYS A 230 33.47 -13.48 -13.16
N PHE A 231 33.58 -12.98 -11.92
CA PHE A 231 34.83 -12.99 -11.11
C PHE A 231 34.56 -13.46 -9.69
N HIS A 232 34.77 -14.77 -9.45
CA HIS A 232 34.71 -15.37 -8.14
C HIS A 232 36.12 -15.47 -7.50
N TYR A 233 36.15 -15.80 -6.19
CA TYR A 233 37.43 -15.97 -5.46
C TYR A 233 38.26 -17.13 -5.99
N ASN A 234 37.66 -18.17 -6.56
CA ASN A 234 38.29 -19.37 -7.08
C ASN A 234 38.42 -19.39 -8.60
N GLY A 235 38.05 -18.34 -9.30
CA GLY A 235 38.14 -18.29 -10.77
C GLY A 235 37.43 -17.14 -11.42
N SER A 236 37.62 -17.00 -12.72
CA SER A 236 36.87 -16.11 -13.58
C SER A 236 36.47 -16.81 -14.87
N SER A 237 35.31 -16.45 -15.42
CA SER A 237 34.73 -17.14 -16.58
C SER A 237 33.91 -16.17 -17.46
N VAL A 238 33.64 -16.64 -18.67
CA VAL A 238 32.62 -16.02 -19.53
C VAL A 238 31.37 -16.88 -19.43
N VAL A 239 30.34 -16.37 -18.79
CA VAL A 239 29.05 -17.05 -18.57
C VAL A 239 27.83 -16.19 -18.93
N ASP A 240 28.07 -14.89 -19.06
CA ASP A 240 27.06 -13.90 -19.48
C ASP A 240 27.24 -13.66 -20.97
N TYR A 241 26.21 -13.94 -21.77
CA TYR A 241 26.23 -13.81 -23.21
C TYR A 241 25.12 -12.94 -23.74
N VAL A 242 25.37 -12.32 -24.90
CA VAL A 242 24.40 -11.75 -25.80
C VAL A 242 24.42 -12.55 -27.08
N ILE A 243 23.29 -13.19 -27.42
CA ILE A 243 23.16 -14.10 -28.58
C ILE A 243 22.09 -13.48 -29.47
N GLY A 244 22.29 -13.44 -30.78
CA GLY A 244 21.33 -12.87 -31.71
C GLY A 244 21.23 -13.61 -33.03
N SER A 245 20.12 -13.42 -33.75
CA SER A 245 19.97 -13.87 -35.14
C SER A 245 21.10 -13.33 -36.02
N LYS A 246 21.56 -14.07 -37.00
CA LYS A 246 22.64 -13.63 -37.92
C LYS A 246 22.33 -12.26 -38.56
N SER A 247 21.07 -11.98 -38.92
CA SER A 247 20.58 -10.68 -39.43
C SER A 247 20.83 -9.47 -38.49
N ILE A 248 20.92 -9.73 -37.19
CA ILE A 248 21.16 -8.70 -36.16
C ILE A 248 22.60 -8.23 -36.15
N LEU A 249 23.58 -9.06 -36.51
CA LEU A 249 25.00 -8.70 -36.48
C LEU A 249 25.28 -7.37 -37.20
N LYS A 250 24.69 -7.14 -38.38
CA LYS A 250 24.84 -5.90 -39.15
C LYS A 250 24.20 -4.66 -38.51
N LYS A 251 23.33 -4.87 -37.52
CA LYS A 251 22.61 -3.80 -36.83
C LYS A 251 23.26 -3.44 -35.49
N VAL A 252 24.06 -4.33 -34.92
CA VAL A 252 24.76 -4.11 -33.64
C VAL A 252 25.96 -3.19 -33.88
N GLN A 253 26.03 -2.09 -33.14
CA GLN A 253 27.05 -1.08 -33.27
C GLN A 253 28.27 -1.34 -32.40
N TYR A 254 28.04 -1.78 -31.18
CA TYR A 254 29.09 -2.19 -30.23
C TYR A 254 28.52 -3.14 -29.18
N LEU A 255 29.41 -3.90 -28.53
CA LEU A 255 29.16 -4.64 -27.31
C LEU A 255 30.34 -4.39 -26.36
N ILE A 256 30.08 -3.93 -25.14
CA ILE A 256 31.08 -3.63 -24.12
C ILE A 256 30.84 -4.46 -22.89
N VAL A 257 31.86 -5.22 -22.45
CA VAL A 257 31.93 -5.78 -21.10
C VAL A 257 32.53 -4.70 -20.20
N ASN A 258 31.73 -4.12 -19.36
CA ASN A 258 32.14 -3.00 -18.51
C ASN A 258 32.98 -3.47 -17.31
N PRO A 259 33.79 -2.59 -16.69
CA PRO A 259 34.59 -2.94 -15.53
C PRO A 259 33.77 -3.55 -14.38
N LEU A 260 34.38 -4.50 -13.65
CA LEU A 260 33.77 -5.12 -12.48
C LEU A 260 33.49 -4.09 -11.38
N MET A 261 32.30 -4.12 -10.81
CA MET A 261 31.90 -3.30 -9.65
C MET A 261 31.68 -4.19 -8.41
N PRO A 262 32.73 -4.55 -7.69
CA PRO A 262 32.72 -5.62 -6.68
C PRO A 262 31.81 -5.34 -5.48
N HIS A 263 31.45 -4.09 -5.23
CA HIS A 263 30.51 -3.68 -4.17
C HIS A 263 29.05 -3.93 -4.54
N LEU A 264 28.72 -4.04 -5.84
CA LEU A 264 27.38 -4.32 -6.34
C LEU A 264 27.21 -5.77 -6.78
N SER A 265 28.15 -6.31 -7.58
CA SER A 265 28.08 -7.69 -8.08
C SER A 265 29.46 -8.27 -8.29
N ASP A 266 29.55 -9.59 -8.45
CA ASP A 266 30.70 -10.34 -8.93
C ASP A 266 30.67 -10.58 -10.45
N HIS A 267 29.59 -10.12 -11.12
CA HIS A 267 29.47 -10.06 -12.57
C HIS A 267 29.71 -8.66 -13.10
N CYS A 268 30.29 -8.55 -14.28
CA CYS A 268 30.37 -7.33 -15.07
C CYS A 268 29.04 -7.06 -15.75
N HIS A 269 28.64 -5.80 -15.87
CA HIS A 269 27.47 -5.47 -16.71
C HIS A 269 27.88 -5.37 -18.17
N LEU A 270 27.00 -5.86 -19.06
CA LEU A 270 27.18 -5.78 -20.50
C LEU A 270 26.34 -4.63 -21.05
N SER A 271 26.87 -3.93 -22.03
CA SER A 271 26.18 -2.84 -22.73
C SER A 271 26.36 -3.01 -24.22
N PHE A 272 25.27 -2.98 -25.00
CA PHE A 272 25.32 -3.01 -26.46
C PHE A 272 24.30 -2.05 -27.08
N ALA A 273 24.49 -1.70 -28.33
CA ALA A 273 23.58 -0.81 -29.04
C ALA A 273 23.21 -1.36 -30.42
N ILE A 274 21.94 -1.16 -30.77
CA ILE A 274 21.39 -1.54 -32.06
C ILE A 274 21.00 -0.27 -32.81
N LYS A 275 21.28 -0.20 -34.12
CA LYS A 275 20.85 0.88 -34.98
C LYS A 275 19.32 0.87 -35.10
N ALA A 276 18.68 1.95 -34.65
CA ALA A 276 17.22 2.13 -34.70
C ALA A 276 16.91 3.55 -35.13
N ASN A 277 15.86 3.74 -35.93
CA ASN A 277 15.37 5.06 -36.31
C ASN A 277 13.98 5.20 -35.67
N LEU A 278 13.86 6.06 -34.66
CA LEU A 278 12.56 6.37 -34.06
C LEU A 278 11.78 7.25 -35.04
N ILE A 279 10.62 6.77 -35.46
CA ILE A 279 9.65 7.59 -36.20
C ILE A 279 8.91 8.42 -35.15
N ASP A 280 9.13 9.74 -35.17
CA ASP A 280 8.32 10.70 -34.39
C ASP A 280 6.90 10.67 -34.97
N ARG A 281 6.04 9.86 -34.37
CA ARG A 281 4.60 9.81 -34.69
C ARG A 281 3.80 10.76 -33.81
N ASP A 282 4.20 12.01 -33.74
CA ASP A 282 3.34 13.04 -33.13
C ASP A 282 2.23 13.52 -34.09
N SER A 283 2.03 12.83 -35.27
CA SER A 283 1.09 13.26 -36.30
C SER A 283 0.07 12.24 -36.78
N LEU A 284 -0.07 11.06 -36.15
CA LEU A 284 -1.11 10.09 -36.58
C LEU A 284 -1.71 9.38 -35.37
N GLU A 285 -2.99 9.64 -35.19
CA GLU A 285 -3.97 9.07 -34.23
C GLU A 285 -4.11 9.81 -32.91
N THR A 286 -5.03 10.76 -32.92
CA THR A 286 -5.73 11.32 -31.75
C THR A 286 -6.57 10.27 -31.04
N SER A 287 -5.94 9.36 -30.31
CA SER A 287 -6.56 8.86 -29.07
C SER A 287 -6.31 9.95 -28.05
N ALA A 288 -7.35 10.54 -27.47
CA ALA A 288 -7.27 11.63 -26.51
C ALA A 288 -6.23 11.28 -25.43
N GLU A 289 -5.03 11.86 -25.52
CA GLU A 289 -4.01 11.73 -24.49
C GLU A 289 -4.54 12.42 -23.24
N LEU A 290 -4.46 11.72 -22.12
CA LEU A 290 -4.86 12.27 -20.84
C LEU A 290 -3.99 13.49 -20.54
N THR A 291 -4.58 14.70 -20.60
CA THR A 291 -3.87 15.93 -20.28
C THR A 291 -3.51 15.95 -18.79
N LEU A 292 -2.21 15.93 -18.50
CA LEU A 292 -1.69 15.96 -17.14
C LEU A 292 -1.22 17.37 -16.78
N THR A 293 -1.87 17.99 -15.79
CA THR A 293 -1.48 19.30 -15.25
C THR A 293 -0.55 19.16 -14.04
N GLU A 294 0.41 20.08 -13.89
CA GLU A 294 1.28 20.09 -12.71
C GLU A 294 0.56 20.69 -11.50
N TYR A 295 0.66 20.01 -10.36
CA TYR A 295 0.12 20.46 -9.10
C TYR A 295 1.24 20.74 -8.09
N ASN A 296 1.50 22.02 -7.84
CA ASN A 296 2.55 22.51 -6.95
C ASN A 296 1.96 22.81 -5.55
N ARG A 297 2.16 21.88 -4.62
CA ARG A 297 1.64 21.96 -3.26
C ARG A 297 2.51 22.82 -2.35
N LEU A 298 1.91 23.69 -1.54
CA LEU A 298 2.57 24.39 -0.43
C LEU A 298 2.93 23.45 0.71
N PHE A 299 4.06 23.72 1.37
CA PHE A 299 4.52 22.96 2.52
C PHE A 299 4.67 23.86 3.75
N TRP A 300 4.13 23.36 4.88
CA TRP A 300 4.23 24.07 6.15
C TRP A 300 5.68 24.15 6.64
N ASN A 301 6.07 25.35 7.10
CA ASN A 301 7.35 25.59 7.76
C ASN A 301 7.09 26.34 9.06
N ILE A 302 7.54 25.78 10.19
CA ILE A 302 7.36 26.37 11.51
C ILE A 302 8.01 27.75 11.64
N LYS A 303 9.10 28.01 10.91
CA LYS A 303 9.81 29.30 10.89
C LYS A 303 8.99 30.44 10.28
N SER A 304 7.97 30.11 9.49
CA SER A 304 7.06 31.07 8.86
C SER A 304 5.85 31.40 9.73
N LYS A 305 5.73 30.83 10.94
CA LYS A 305 4.54 30.95 11.78
C LYS A 305 4.22 32.39 12.15
N ASP A 306 5.21 33.11 12.70
CA ASP A 306 4.98 34.45 13.20
C ASP A 306 4.79 35.44 12.06
N ARG A 307 5.60 35.35 10.99
CA ARG A 307 5.41 36.14 9.77
C ARG A 307 4.03 35.96 9.15
N LEU A 308 3.52 34.71 9.11
CA LEU A 308 2.19 34.45 8.62
C LEU A 308 1.11 35.05 9.52
N LYS A 309 1.28 34.99 10.85
CA LYS A 309 0.34 35.58 11.80
C LYS A 309 0.25 37.09 11.64
N ASP A 310 1.38 37.77 11.47
CA ASP A 310 1.48 39.22 11.28
C ASP A 310 0.96 39.61 9.87
N GLY A 311 1.35 38.84 8.84
CA GLY A 311 0.86 39.04 7.47
C GLY A 311 -0.66 38.95 7.36
N LEU A 312 -1.29 37.96 8.00
CA LEU A 312 -2.74 37.83 8.00
C LEU A 312 -3.46 38.97 8.74
N LYS A 313 -2.79 39.70 9.65
CA LYS A 313 -3.32 40.88 10.32
C LYS A 313 -3.06 42.18 9.57
N SER A 314 -2.24 42.14 8.51
CA SER A 314 -1.91 43.34 7.74
C SER A 314 -3.15 43.96 7.12
N GLN A 315 -3.18 45.29 7.09
CA GLN A 315 -4.29 46.07 6.52
C GLN A 315 -4.58 45.67 5.06
N THR A 316 -3.55 45.36 4.29
CA THR A 316 -3.66 44.91 2.89
C THR A 316 -4.42 43.59 2.77
N VAL A 317 -4.08 42.61 3.61
CA VAL A 317 -4.77 41.30 3.58
C VAL A 317 -6.21 41.45 4.12
N GLN A 318 -6.42 42.26 5.18
CA GLN A 318 -7.76 42.48 5.74
C GLN A 318 -8.67 43.18 4.72
N SER A 319 -8.22 44.25 4.04
CA SER A 319 -9.02 44.92 2.99
C SER A 319 -9.37 43.99 1.81
N ARG A 320 -8.46 43.10 1.41
CA ARG A 320 -8.73 42.09 0.37
C ARG A 320 -9.77 41.08 0.86
N LEU A 321 -9.69 40.62 2.09
CA LEU A 321 -10.68 39.71 2.65
C LEU A 321 -12.06 40.34 2.78
N GLU A 322 -12.13 41.62 3.17
CA GLU A 322 -13.39 42.37 3.20
C GLU A 322 -14.01 42.54 1.81
N ALA A 323 -13.20 42.91 0.81
CA ALA A 323 -13.65 43.03 -0.58
C ALA A 323 -14.13 41.68 -1.12
N ALA A 324 -13.41 40.61 -0.84
CA ALA A 324 -13.77 39.25 -1.25
C ALA A 324 -15.13 38.82 -0.66
N VAL A 325 -15.35 39.06 0.62
CA VAL A 325 -16.62 38.71 1.30
C VAL A 325 -17.81 39.54 0.78
N LYS A 326 -17.60 40.77 0.35
CA LYS A 326 -18.66 41.65 -0.21
C LYS A 326 -19.04 41.31 -1.65
N HIS A 327 -18.25 40.48 -2.33
CA HIS A 327 -18.53 40.15 -3.75
C HIS A 327 -19.82 39.35 -3.90
N ASP A 328 -20.67 39.70 -4.88
CA ASP A 328 -22.00 39.09 -5.06
C ASP A 328 -21.95 37.58 -5.28
N SER A 329 -21.02 37.10 -6.10
CA SER A 329 -20.84 35.67 -6.38
C SER A 329 -20.10 34.97 -5.25
N ILE A 330 -20.68 33.92 -4.67
CA ILE A 330 -20.07 33.08 -3.65
C ILE A 330 -18.86 32.34 -4.19
N ASP A 331 -18.87 31.87 -5.42
CA ASP A 331 -17.75 31.20 -6.07
C ASP A 331 -16.55 32.13 -6.12
N ILE A 332 -16.72 33.33 -6.65
CA ILE A 332 -15.65 34.33 -6.75
C ILE A 332 -15.19 34.75 -5.34
N ALA A 333 -16.12 34.97 -4.40
CA ALA A 333 -15.76 35.28 -3.02
C ALA A 333 -14.85 34.21 -2.38
N SER A 334 -15.20 32.93 -2.57
CA SER A 334 -14.42 31.81 -2.06
C SER A 334 -13.04 31.66 -2.74
N GLU A 335 -12.95 31.96 -4.02
CA GLU A 335 -11.68 31.95 -4.76
C GLU A 335 -10.77 33.10 -4.32
N LEU A 336 -11.26 34.33 -4.24
CA LEU A 336 -10.51 35.49 -3.78
C LEU A 336 -9.98 35.32 -2.34
N ILE A 337 -10.79 34.76 -1.43
CA ILE A 337 -10.34 34.42 -0.08
C ILE A 337 -9.22 33.38 -0.13
N SER A 338 -9.39 32.34 -0.93
CA SER A 338 -8.39 31.28 -1.07
C SER A 338 -7.06 31.82 -1.64
N GLU A 339 -7.13 32.66 -2.65
CA GLU A 339 -5.95 33.33 -3.27
C GLU A 339 -5.26 34.25 -2.26
N THR A 340 -6.02 35.08 -1.53
CA THR A 340 -5.46 35.99 -0.52
C THR A 340 -4.74 35.21 0.58
N LEU A 341 -5.29 34.11 1.07
CA LEU A 341 -4.65 33.26 2.09
C LEU A 341 -3.40 32.55 1.54
N VAL A 342 -3.42 32.10 0.28
CA VAL A 342 -2.26 31.46 -0.35
C VAL A 342 -1.16 32.48 -0.61
N GLU A 343 -1.48 33.70 -1.01
CA GLU A 343 -0.53 34.79 -1.19
C GLU A 343 0.15 35.18 0.12
N ALA A 344 -0.61 35.36 1.18
CA ALA A 344 -0.08 35.61 2.52
C ALA A 344 0.87 34.46 2.97
N CYS A 345 0.58 33.23 2.59
CA CYS A 345 1.48 32.09 2.83
C CYS A 345 2.81 32.23 2.06
N ARG A 346 2.77 32.66 0.82
CA ARG A 346 3.97 32.84 -0.02
C ARG A 346 4.83 33.99 0.51
N GLU A 347 4.21 35.10 0.88
CA GLU A 347 4.88 36.25 1.50
C GLU A 347 5.53 35.90 2.84
N ALA A 348 4.86 35.05 3.65
CA ALA A 348 5.45 34.50 4.86
C ALA A 348 6.60 33.52 4.62
N GLY A 349 6.94 33.22 3.35
CA GLY A 349 8.04 32.35 2.94
C GLY A 349 7.72 30.86 2.87
N LEU A 350 6.44 30.47 2.79
CA LEU A 350 6.07 29.10 2.47
C LEU A 350 6.30 28.85 0.96
N LYS A 351 7.06 27.81 0.65
CA LYS A 351 7.45 27.48 -0.73
C LYS A 351 6.72 26.24 -1.23
N ALA A 352 6.32 26.26 -2.49
CA ALA A 352 5.98 25.05 -3.21
C ALA A 352 7.27 24.25 -3.47
N ARG A 353 7.29 22.97 -3.19
CA ARG A 353 8.38 22.10 -3.63
C ARG A 353 8.14 21.72 -5.08
N SER A 354 8.92 22.28 -5.99
CA SER A 354 9.06 21.69 -7.31
C SER A 354 9.64 20.28 -7.15
N SER A 355 9.15 19.35 -7.93
CA SER A 355 9.64 17.96 -7.97
C SER A 355 10.98 17.86 -8.71
N LYS A 356 11.97 18.69 -8.37
CA LYS A 356 13.34 18.29 -8.66
C LYS A 356 13.54 17.02 -7.84
N ILE A 357 13.56 15.89 -8.53
CA ILE A 357 13.99 14.60 -8.01
C ILE A 357 15.36 14.87 -7.39
N LYS A 358 15.36 15.12 -6.09
CA LYS A 358 16.60 15.04 -5.32
C LYS A 358 16.96 13.57 -5.43
N CYS A 359 18.01 13.23 -6.18
CA CYS A 359 18.73 11.99 -5.96
C CYS A 359 18.73 11.76 -4.46
N LYS A 360 18.15 10.66 -4.01
CA LYS A 360 18.05 10.37 -2.57
C LYS A 360 19.48 10.48 -2.04
N SER A 361 19.71 11.45 -1.17
CA SER A 361 21.01 11.68 -0.58
C SER A 361 21.56 10.36 -0.08
N GLN A 362 22.81 10.08 -0.35
CA GLN A 362 23.62 9.04 0.29
C GLN A 362 23.17 8.83 1.74
N ASN A 363 23.12 7.60 2.18
CA ASN A 363 22.80 7.29 3.56
C ASN A 363 23.67 8.18 4.47
N LYS A 364 23.06 8.92 5.41
CA LYS A 364 23.77 9.88 6.27
C LYS A 364 24.91 9.29 7.11
N TRP A 365 24.96 7.99 7.23
CA TRP A 365 26.03 7.22 7.89
C TRP A 365 27.19 6.84 6.95
N PHE A 366 27.00 7.01 5.63
CA PHE A 366 28.02 6.71 4.63
C PHE A 366 28.90 7.94 4.45
N ASP A 367 30.03 7.96 5.12
CA ASP A 367 30.96 9.09 5.19
C ASP A 367 32.16 8.92 4.24
N GLN A 368 33.11 9.84 4.34
CA GLN A 368 34.34 9.85 3.53
C GLN A 368 35.15 8.57 3.64
N GLU A 369 35.21 7.93 4.84
CA GLU A 369 35.91 6.66 5.04
C GLU A 369 35.25 5.53 4.23
N CYS A 370 33.91 5.46 4.24
CA CYS A 370 33.18 4.51 3.40
C CYS A 370 33.39 4.75 1.91
N GLU A 371 33.43 6.02 1.49
CA GLU A 371 33.68 6.41 0.09
C GLU A 371 35.09 6.04 -0.35
N THR A 372 36.11 6.24 0.49
CA THR A 372 37.49 5.87 0.22
C THR A 372 37.63 4.35 0.06
N GLU A 373 37.06 3.55 0.99
CA GLU A 373 37.12 2.09 0.87
C GLU A 373 36.35 1.57 -0.35
N LYS A 374 35.29 2.25 -0.75
CA LYS A 374 34.54 1.97 -2.00
C LYS A 374 35.42 2.28 -3.23
N GLY A 375 36.09 3.42 -3.26
CA GLY A 375 37.00 3.80 -4.34
C GLY A 375 38.15 2.78 -4.50
N ASN A 376 38.71 2.33 -3.38
CA ASN A 376 39.75 1.28 -3.38
C ASN A 376 39.21 -0.04 -3.98
N LEU A 377 37.97 -0.40 -3.70
CA LEU A 377 37.35 -1.60 -4.29
C LEU A 377 37.11 -1.43 -5.80
N GLN A 378 36.70 -0.26 -6.26
CA GLN A 378 36.47 0.01 -7.68
C GLN A 378 37.81 -0.07 -8.46
N SER A 379 38.84 0.62 -7.95
CA SER A 379 40.19 0.59 -8.56
C SER A 379 40.74 -0.85 -8.65
N LEU A 380 40.52 -1.64 -7.61
CA LEU A 380 40.96 -3.06 -7.62
C LEU A 380 40.13 -3.89 -8.62
N GLY A 381 38.83 -3.61 -8.75
CA GLY A 381 37.94 -4.21 -9.75
C GLY A 381 38.43 -3.96 -11.18
N GLU A 382 38.87 -2.73 -11.48
CA GLU A 382 39.46 -2.38 -12.78
C GLU A 382 40.74 -3.11 -13.05
N LYS A 383 41.62 -3.22 -12.04
CA LYS A 383 42.91 -3.98 -12.16
C LYS A 383 42.67 -5.46 -12.44
N ILE A 384 41.69 -6.07 -11.76
CA ILE A 384 41.31 -7.46 -11.98
C ILE A 384 40.67 -7.67 -13.35
N SER A 385 39.86 -6.72 -13.84
CA SER A 385 39.27 -6.80 -15.18
C SER A 385 40.37 -6.79 -16.26
N LYS A 386 41.51 -6.09 -16.03
CA LYS A 386 42.66 -6.08 -16.93
C LYS A 386 43.53 -7.32 -16.80
N ASN A 387 43.67 -7.89 -15.59
CA ASN A 387 44.50 -9.04 -15.28
C ASN A 387 43.70 -10.16 -14.59
N PRO A 388 42.81 -10.82 -15.30
CA PRO A 388 41.83 -11.74 -14.70
C PRO A 388 42.43 -13.04 -14.14
N TYR A 389 43.65 -13.39 -14.44
CA TYR A 389 44.34 -14.63 -13.96
C TYR A 389 45.17 -14.42 -12.69
N ASN A 390 45.37 -13.16 -12.24
CA ASN A 390 46.21 -12.87 -11.09
C ASN A 390 45.51 -13.27 -9.77
N LEU A 391 46.03 -14.32 -9.12
CA LEU A 391 45.52 -14.87 -7.88
C LEU A 391 45.67 -13.90 -6.69
N GLU A 392 46.78 -13.14 -6.64
CA GLU A 392 47.04 -12.19 -5.55
C GLU A 392 46.03 -11.04 -5.57
N LEU A 393 45.71 -10.49 -6.75
CA LEU A 393 44.69 -9.44 -6.89
C LEU A 393 43.31 -9.93 -6.44
N ARG A 394 42.97 -11.20 -6.70
CA ARG A 394 41.69 -11.77 -6.26
C ARG A 394 41.63 -11.95 -4.75
N GLN A 395 42.73 -12.39 -4.13
CA GLN A 395 42.80 -12.51 -2.68
C GLN A 395 42.71 -11.14 -2.02
N LEU A 396 43.43 -10.16 -2.57
CA LEU A 396 43.32 -8.76 -2.13
C LEU A 396 41.88 -8.21 -2.26
N LEU A 397 41.20 -8.55 -3.34
CA LEU A 397 39.75 -8.15 -3.51
C LEU A 397 38.89 -8.71 -2.39
N ARG A 398 39.07 -9.98 -2.04
CA ARG A 398 38.31 -10.62 -0.95
C ARG A 398 38.53 -9.89 0.37
N ASP A 399 39.78 -9.57 0.70
CA ASP A 399 40.13 -8.90 1.96
C ASP A 399 39.59 -7.45 2.00
N LYS A 400 39.76 -6.72 0.91
CA LYS A 400 39.20 -5.35 0.77
C LYS A 400 37.69 -5.35 0.81
N LYS A 401 37.01 -6.33 0.18
CA LYS A 401 35.54 -6.49 0.25
C LYS A 401 35.08 -6.77 1.68
N LYS A 402 35.82 -7.58 2.44
CA LYS A 402 35.58 -7.86 3.87
C LYS A 402 35.73 -6.58 4.70
N ARG A 403 36.80 -5.83 4.47
CA ARG A 403 37.11 -4.57 5.17
C ARG A 403 36.02 -3.50 4.89
N PHE A 404 35.67 -3.27 3.65
CA PHE A 404 34.57 -2.37 3.27
C PHE A 404 33.26 -2.73 3.98
N LYS A 405 32.91 -4.00 4.03
CA LYS A 405 31.73 -4.49 4.75
C LYS A 405 31.79 -4.18 6.24
N GLN A 406 32.94 -4.34 6.87
CA GLN A 406 33.16 -4.04 8.29
C GLN A 406 33.05 -2.55 8.57
N THR A 407 33.70 -1.70 7.75
CA THR A 407 33.64 -0.23 7.87
C THR A 407 32.20 0.28 7.75
N CYS A 408 31.45 -0.14 6.73
CA CYS A 408 30.06 0.25 6.56
C CYS A 408 29.17 -0.18 7.75
N ARG A 409 29.38 -1.38 8.30
CA ARG A 409 28.65 -1.84 9.50
C ARG A 409 28.98 -0.98 10.71
N ARG A 410 30.26 -0.69 10.95
CA ARG A 410 30.72 0.16 12.05
C ARG A 410 30.12 1.56 11.95
N LYS A 411 30.23 2.22 10.79
CA LYS A 411 29.70 3.57 10.58
C LYS A 411 28.17 3.66 10.73
N LYS A 412 27.45 2.66 10.25
CA LYS A 412 26.00 2.57 10.47
C LYS A 412 25.65 2.44 11.94
N GLN A 413 26.40 1.65 12.69
CA GLN A 413 26.21 1.51 14.16
C GLN A 413 26.53 2.80 14.89
N GLU A 414 27.65 3.46 14.59
CA GLU A 414 28.04 4.75 15.18
C GLU A 414 26.97 5.83 14.94
N TYR A 415 26.41 5.91 13.72
CA TYR A 415 25.34 6.84 13.39
C TYR A 415 24.06 6.59 14.22
N ILE A 416 23.66 5.33 14.35
CA ILE A 416 22.51 4.95 15.16
C ILE A 416 22.76 5.25 16.63
N SER A 417 23.93 4.89 17.18
CA SER A 417 24.32 5.13 18.55
C SER A 417 24.27 6.63 18.91
N LYS A 418 24.94 7.47 18.09
CA LYS A 418 24.90 8.92 18.25
C LYS A 418 23.50 9.50 18.15
N GLY A 419 22.66 8.96 17.27
CA GLY A 419 21.26 9.35 17.17
C GLY A 419 20.46 8.97 18.40
N MET A 420 20.70 7.79 18.98
CA MET A 420 19.97 7.27 20.14
C MET A 420 20.39 7.95 21.45
N SER A 421 21.66 8.30 21.61
CA SER A 421 22.12 9.03 22.80
C SER A 421 21.52 10.45 22.92
N ASN A 422 21.15 11.04 21.79
CA ASN A 422 20.59 12.39 21.72
C ASN A 422 19.05 12.43 21.76
N ILE A 423 18.38 11.32 22.06
CA ILE A 423 16.90 11.28 22.11
C ILE A 423 16.43 11.93 23.43
N ASP A 424 15.69 13.01 23.30
CA ASP A 424 14.97 13.63 24.43
C ASP A 424 13.80 12.73 24.84
N MET A 425 13.96 12.06 25.97
CA MET A 425 12.95 11.12 26.53
C MET A 425 11.82 11.83 27.27
N GLN A 426 11.96 13.11 27.59
CA GLN A 426 10.93 13.86 28.33
C GLN A 426 9.81 14.34 27.39
N ASN A 427 10.16 14.73 26.16
CA ASN A 427 9.20 15.18 25.16
C ASN A 427 8.79 14.03 24.23
N SER A 428 7.61 13.44 24.47
CA SER A 428 7.10 12.29 23.68
C SER A 428 7.01 12.56 22.17
N LYS A 429 6.62 13.77 21.76
CA LYS A 429 6.50 14.13 20.33
C LYS A 429 7.86 14.22 19.66
N GLU A 430 8.83 14.80 20.33
CA GLU A 430 10.20 14.92 19.83
C GLU A 430 10.91 13.56 19.82
N THR A 431 10.71 12.75 20.87
CA THR A 431 11.16 11.35 20.93
C THR A 431 10.74 10.58 19.66
N TRP A 432 9.45 10.63 19.33
CA TRP A 432 8.94 9.93 18.14
C TRP A 432 9.46 10.51 16.83
N ARG A 433 9.65 11.81 16.75
CA ARG A 433 10.25 12.47 15.59
C ARG A 433 11.70 12.02 15.37
N GLN A 434 12.48 11.91 16.44
CA GLN A 434 13.89 11.48 16.41
C GLN A 434 13.98 9.98 16.07
N ILE A 435 13.18 9.14 16.70
CA ILE A 435 13.07 7.71 16.40
C ILE A 435 12.70 7.50 14.93
N GLY A 436 11.70 8.23 14.42
CA GLY A 436 11.29 8.19 13.02
C GLY A 436 12.43 8.54 12.04
N LYS A 437 13.30 9.48 12.41
CA LYS A 437 14.49 9.84 11.61
C LYS A 437 15.57 8.76 11.64
N ILE A 438 15.86 8.20 12.82
CA ILE A 438 16.93 7.20 13.00
C ILE A 438 16.58 5.89 12.31
N PHE A 439 15.36 5.39 12.53
CA PHE A 439 14.92 4.09 12.02
C PHE A 439 14.14 4.16 10.71
N ASN A 440 14.04 5.35 10.08
CA ASN A 440 13.18 5.59 8.92
C ASN A 440 11.71 5.13 9.15
N LEU A 441 11.25 5.10 10.41
CA LEU A 441 9.87 4.80 10.75
C LEU A 441 8.99 5.94 10.23
N GLY A 442 8.10 5.67 9.31
CA GLY A 442 7.21 6.69 8.75
C GLY A 442 7.65 7.26 7.40
N LYS A 443 8.76 6.85 6.82
CA LYS A 443 8.83 6.87 5.36
C LYS A 443 7.82 5.84 4.88
N ARG A 444 6.56 6.28 4.73
CA ARG A 444 5.65 5.59 3.83
C ARG A 444 6.44 5.43 2.55
N GLU A 445 6.67 4.19 2.15
CA GLU A 445 7.24 3.89 0.84
C GLU A 445 6.50 4.79 -0.15
N ALA A 446 7.24 5.50 -0.97
CA ALA A 446 6.67 6.36 -1.99
C ALA A 446 5.59 5.54 -2.68
N HIS A 447 4.42 6.13 -2.83
CA HIS A 447 3.21 5.46 -3.29
C HIS A 447 3.54 4.49 -4.41
N GLY A 448 3.15 3.21 -4.26
CA GLY A 448 3.31 2.17 -5.26
C GLY A 448 2.44 2.36 -6.51
N ALA A 449 2.18 3.61 -6.87
CA ALA A 449 1.49 4.02 -8.09
C ALA A 449 2.32 3.78 -9.37
N GLU A 450 3.58 3.35 -9.22
CA GLU A 450 4.47 3.14 -10.39
C GLU A 450 4.21 1.81 -11.11
N THR A 451 3.48 0.86 -10.51
CA THR A 451 3.10 -0.41 -11.14
C THR A 451 1.79 -0.33 -11.93
N VAL A 452 0.96 0.65 -11.61
CA VAL A 452 -0.31 0.93 -12.30
C VAL A 452 -0.19 2.28 -13.01
N SER A 453 -0.55 2.35 -14.28
CA SER A 453 -0.46 3.61 -15.03
C SER A 453 -1.46 4.66 -14.51
N THR A 454 -1.12 5.94 -14.69
CA THR A 454 -2.03 7.05 -14.35
C THR A 454 -3.37 6.94 -15.06
N GLU A 455 -3.34 6.48 -16.30
CA GLU A 455 -4.53 6.25 -17.12
C GLU A 455 -5.42 5.12 -16.57
N GLN A 456 -4.83 4.03 -16.08
CA GLN A 456 -5.58 2.95 -15.45
C GLN A 456 -6.29 3.42 -14.17
N PHE A 457 -5.62 4.23 -13.33
CA PHE A 457 -6.26 4.86 -12.17
C PHE A 457 -7.38 5.81 -12.56
N TYR A 458 -7.17 6.64 -13.60
CA TYR A 458 -8.18 7.55 -14.11
C TYR A 458 -9.42 6.79 -14.58
N LYS A 459 -9.26 5.80 -15.45
CA LYS A 459 -10.37 4.96 -15.97
C LYS A 459 -11.10 4.27 -14.82
N TYR A 460 -10.37 3.69 -13.88
CA TYR A 460 -10.95 2.98 -12.74
C TYR A 460 -11.79 3.91 -11.85
N PHE A 461 -11.23 5.04 -11.40
CA PHE A 461 -11.96 5.95 -10.53
C PHE A 461 -13.10 6.69 -11.27
N LYS A 462 -12.94 7.02 -12.55
CA LYS A 462 -14.00 7.56 -13.39
C LYS A 462 -15.17 6.58 -13.49
N GLN A 463 -14.89 5.32 -13.81
CA GLN A 463 -15.90 4.25 -13.89
C GLN A 463 -16.57 3.98 -12.54
N GLN A 464 -15.81 4.03 -11.45
CA GLN A 464 -16.33 3.82 -10.10
C GLN A 464 -17.35 4.92 -9.68
N ASN A 465 -17.19 6.14 -10.18
CA ASN A 465 -18.05 7.30 -9.88
C ASN A 465 -19.06 7.59 -11.01
N ALA A 466 -19.14 6.73 -12.01
CA ALA A 466 -20.15 6.82 -13.06
C ALA A 466 -21.52 6.41 -12.52
N THR A 467 -22.58 6.86 -13.18
CA THR A 467 -23.97 6.51 -12.83
C THR A 467 -24.19 5.00 -12.97
N PRO A 468 -24.88 4.33 -12.03
CA PRO A 468 -25.34 2.95 -12.24
C PRO A 468 -26.22 2.87 -13.51
N PRO A 469 -26.19 1.77 -14.28
CA PRO A 469 -26.86 1.67 -15.59
C PRO A 469 -28.38 1.83 -15.56
N ASN A 470 -29.04 1.85 -14.42
CA ASN A 470 -30.51 1.88 -14.30
C ASN A 470 -31.12 3.24 -13.96
N ASN A 471 -30.35 4.33 -13.95
CA ASN A 471 -30.88 5.67 -13.73
C ASN A 471 -30.39 6.64 -14.80
N ILE A 472 -31.00 6.55 -15.99
CA ILE A 472 -30.98 7.63 -16.98
C ILE A 472 -32.07 8.64 -16.56
N LEU A 473 -31.72 9.60 -15.73
CA LEU A 473 -32.37 10.89 -15.71
C LEU A 473 -31.29 11.94 -15.65
N ALA A 474 -31.19 12.67 -16.76
CA ALA A 474 -30.35 13.83 -16.92
C ALA A 474 -30.61 14.86 -15.81
N PRO A 475 -29.58 15.60 -15.37
CA PRO A 475 -29.77 16.71 -14.45
C PRO A 475 -30.26 17.98 -15.21
N GLU A 476 -31.11 17.82 -16.21
CA GLU A 476 -31.76 18.95 -16.86
C GLU A 476 -33.26 18.85 -16.63
N ALA A 477 -33.80 19.93 -16.13
CA ALA A 477 -35.18 20.21 -15.94
C ALA A 477 -35.88 19.44 -14.79
N ASN A 478 -35.83 20.01 -13.64
CA ASN A 478 -37.01 20.48 -12.91
C ASN A 478 -36.53 21.07 -11.58
N MET A 479 -35.74 22.16 -11.64
CA MET A 479 -35.97 23.21 -10.65
C MET A 479 -37.35 23.83 -11.01
N GLU A 480 -38.42 23.07 -10.77
CA GLU A 480 -39.70 23.71 -10.57
C GLU A 480 -39.51 24.62 -9.37
N THR A 481 -39.56 25.90 -9.65
CA THR A 481 -39.75 26.95 -8.68
C THR A 481 -41.06 26.67 -7.94
N HIS A 482 -40.97 25.78 -6.95
CA HIS A 482 -42.03 25.66 -5.99
C HIS A 482 -42.15 27.00 -5.24
N SER A 483 -43.26 27.66 -5.44
CA SER A 483 -43.91 28.71 -4.66
C SER A 483 -43.02 29.56 -3.75
N ASN A 484 -43.19 30.85 -3.84
CA ASN A 484 -42.49 31.94 -3.13
C ASN A 484 -42.54 31.93 -1.58
N GLU A 485 -42.91 30.85 -0.95
CA GLU A 485 -42.75 30.65 0.49
C GLU A 485 -41.56 29.74 0.76
N ARG A 486 -40.38 30.33 1.04
CA ARG A 486 -39.21 29.61 1.49
C ARG A 486 -39.50 28.98 2.84
N VAL A 487 -39.63 27.65 2.87
CA VAL A 487 -39.79 26.90 4.12
C VAL A 487 -38.47 26.94 4.86
N GLU A 488 -38.41 27.58 6.03
CA GLU A 488 -37.23 27.54 6.89
C GLU A 488 -37.08 26.14 7.51
N GLY A 489 -35.88 25.60 7.37
CA GLY A 489 -35.53 24.31 7.95
C GLY A 489 -35.02 24.42 9.39
N PRO A 490 -35.12 23.34 10.16
CA PRO A 490 -34.70 23.35 11.58
C PRO A 490 -33.18 23.54 11.79
N LEU A 491 -32.37 23.56 10.73
CA LEU A 491 -30.90 23.69 10.75
C LEU A 491 -30.41 24.98 10.06
N ASP A 492 -31.33 25.88 9.68
CA ASP A 492 -31.06 27.08 8.86
C ASP A 492 -30.60 28.30 9.70
N TYR A 493 -30.46 28.16 11.03
CA TYR A 493 -30.04 29.27 11.88
C TYR A 493 -28.59 29.72 11.57
N PRO A 494 -28.23 31.00 11.76
CA PRO A 494 -26.95 31.55 11.45
C PRO A 494 -25.80 30.80 12.15
N ILE A 495 -24.65 30.68 11.46
CA ILE A 495 -23.44 30.07 12.00
C ILE A 495 -22.79 31.04 13.01
N THR A 496 -22.51 30.56 14.20
CA THR A 496 -21.93 31.35 15.30
C THR A 496 -20.42 31.25 15.38
N ASP A 497 -19.83 32.21 16.09
CA ASP A 497 -18.38 32.23 16.37
C ASP A 497 -17.94 30.99 17.14
N GLU A 498 -18.76 30.48 18.07
CA GLU A 498 -18.49 29.29 18.86
C GLU A 498 -18.46 28.03 17.99
N GLU A 499 -19.38 27.89 17.03
CA GLU A 499 -19.37 26.77 16.08
C GLU A 499 -18.10 26.79 15.21
N PHE A 500 -17.70 28.00 14.76
CA PHE A 500 -16.49 28.19 13.99
C PHE A 500 -15.26 27.79 14.82
N GLU A 501 -15.12 28.28 16.06
CA GLU A 501 -13.99 27.96 16.92
C GLU A 501 -13.91 26.47 17.25
N ALA A 502 -15.04 25.84 17.56
CA ALA A 502 -15.13 24.42 17.81
C ALA A 502 -14.67 23.60 16.59
N ALA A 503 -15.01 24.03 15.37
CA ALA A 503 -14.58 23.38 14.14
C ALA A 503 -13.07 23.58 13.88
N VAL A 504 -12.53 24.80 14.06
CA VAL A 504 -11.08 25.08 13.92
C VAL A 504 -10.23 24.27 14.90
N ASN A 505 -10.70 24.13 16.15
CA ASN A 505 -9.99 23.36 17.17
C ASN A 505 -9.88 21.86 16.81
N LYS A 506 -10.84 21.31 16.07
CA LYS A 506 -10.83 19.91 15.57
C LYS A 506 -9.90 19.70 14.38
N LEU A 507 -9.47 20.75 13.66
CA LEU A 507 -8.55 20.60 12.53
C LEU A 507 -7.23 19.97 12.97
N LYS A 508 -6.75 18.98 12.21
CA LYS A 508 -5.47 18.31 12.50
C LYS A 508 -4.34 18.93 11.67
N ALA A 509 -3.24 19.29 12.30
CA ALA A 509 -2.03 19.77 11.64
C ALA A 509 -1.37 18.67 10.76
N ASN A 510 -0.51 19.10 9.83
CA ASN A 510 0.24 18.22 8.90
C ASN A 510 -0.65 17.38 7.98
N LYS A 511 -1.77 17.93 7.54
CA LYS A 511 -2.64 17.33 6.52
C LYS A 511 -2.38 17.94 5.15
N SER A 512 -2.58 17.13 4.10
CA SER A 512 -2.46 17.60 2.72
C SER A 512 -3.61 18.54 2.38
N PRO A 513 -3.35 19.68 1.72
CA PRO A 513 -4.40 20.59 1.26
C PRO A 513 -5.18 20.00 0.09
N GLY A 514 -6.33 20.59 -0.21
CA GLY A 514 -7.10 20.36 -1.44
C GLY A 514 -6.51 21.11 -2.64
N ILE A 515 -7.37 21.33 -3.65
CA ILE A 515 -6.98 22.08 -4.87
C ILE A 515 -6.63 23.53 -4.57
N ASP A 516 -7.25 24.13 -3.55
CA ASP A 516 -7.03 25.49 -3.07
C ASP A 516 -5.67 25.73 -2.39
N ASN A 517 -4.89 24.71 -2.18
CA ASN A 517 -3.57 24.77 -1.49
C ASN A 517 -3.58 25.34 -0.06
N ILE A 518 -4.73 25.52 0.58
CA ILE A 518 -4.82 26.04 1.94
C ILE A 518 -4.48 24.95 2.94
N LEU A 519 -3.49 25.22 3.79
CA LEU A 519 -3.08 24.32 4.86
C LEU A 519 -3.93 24.56 6.13
N ASN A 520 -4.24 23.50 6.88
CA ASN A 520 -4.97 23.61 8.14
C ASN A 520 -4.24 24.51 9.16
N GLU A 521 -2.91 24.58 9.08
CA GLU A 521 -2.08 25.44 9.90
C GLU A 521 -2.37 26.92 9.70
N VAL A 522 -2.66 27.32 8.46
CA VAL A 522 -3.01 28.72 8.12
C VAL A 522 -4.28 29.13 8.84
N ILE A 523 -5.31 28.30 8.78
CA ILE A 523 -6.60 28.55 9.44
C ILE A 523 -6.40 28.62 10.98
N LYS A 524 -5.61 27.70 11.54
CA LYS A 524 -5.37 27.66 13.00
C LYS A 524 -4.59 28.86 13.52
N ILE A 525 -3.59 29.31 12.77
CA ILE A 525 -2.74 30.43 13.17
C ILE A 525 -3.45 31.76 12.93
N GLY A 526 -4.13 31.86 11.80
CA GLY A 526 -4.91 33.05 11.43
C GLY A 526 -6.28 33.17 12.06
N LYS A 527 -6.66 32.24 12.93
CA LYS A 527 -8.03 32.11 13.46
C LYS A 527 -8.68 33.46 13.80
N ASP A 528 -8.00 34.27 14.60
CA ASP A 528 -8.53 35.53 15.09
C ASP A 528 -8.61 36.61 13.99
N ALA A 529 -7.72 36.57 13.00
CA ALA A 529 -7.68 37.53 11.89
C ALA A 529 -8.69 37.22 10.77
N ILE A 530 -9.05 35.94 10.60
CA ILE A 530 -9.91 35.49 9.48
C ILE A 530 -11.32 35.09 9.91
N LYS A 531 -11.58 34.99 11.22
CA LYS A 531 -12.85 34.49 11.77
C LYS A 531 -14.07 35.25 11.22
N GLY A 532 -14.10 36.57 11.40
CA GLY A 532 -15.25 37.38 10.97
C GLY A 532 -15.56 37.26 9.48
N HIS A 533 -14.52 37.26 8.64
CA HIS A 533 -14.66 37.11 7.19
C HIS A 533 -15.20 35.73 6.79
N LEU A 534 -14.70 34.66 7.44
CA LEU A 534 -15.13 33.29 7.13
C LEU A 534 -16.53 33.01 7.69
N VAL A 535 -16.89 33.47 8.88
CA VAL A 535 -18.24 33.31 9.43
C VAL A 535 -19.25 34.03 8.54
N ASN A 536 -18.95 35.23 8.06
CA ASN A 536 -19.78 35.96 7.13
C ASN A 536 -19.97 35.17 5.81
N LEU A 537 -18.85 34.69 5.19
CA LEU A 537 -18.93 33.87 3.99
C LEU A 537 -19.77 32.61 4.22
N PHE A 538 -19.62 31.93 5.35
CA PHE A 538 -20.34 30.71 5.67
C PHE A 538 -21.84 30.97 5.84
N ASN A 539 -22.24 32.10 6.47
CA ASN A 539 -23.61 32.49 6.58
C ASN A 539 -24.22 32.82 5.20
N ARG A 540 -23.51 33.55 4.34
CA ARG A 540 -23.95 33.79 2.97
C ARG A 540 -24.11 32.50 2.15
N ILE A 541 -23.21 31.51 2.32
CA ILE A 541 -23.36 30.18 1.69
C ILE A 541 -24.67 29.50 2.17
N LEU A 542 -24.93 29.57 3.48
CA LEU A 542 -26.12 28.98 4.07
C LEU A 542 -27.37 29.71 3.55
N ASP A 543 -27.41 31.07 3.56
CA ASP A 543 -28.52 31.88 3.13
C ASP A 543 -28.88 31.71 1.65
N THR A 544 -27.89 31.53 0.79
CA THR A 544 -28.11 31.36 -0.65
C THR A 544 -28.39 29.90 -1.03
N GLY A 545 -28.08 28.94 -0.17
CA GLY A 545 -28.15 27.51 -0.49
C GLY A 545 -27.12 27.04 -1.50
N LYS A 546 -26.10 27.87 -1.85
CA LYS A 546 -25.12 27.58 -2.89
C LYS A 546 -23.77 27.24 -2.28
N PHE A 547 -23.25 26.04 -2.54
CA PHE A 547 -21.92 25.61 -2.09
C PHE A 547 -20.84 25.97 -3.12
N PRO A 548 -19.69 26.57 -2.72
CA PRO A 548 -18.64 26.97 -3.66
C PRO A 548 -18.13 25.81 -4.52
N THR A 549 -18.04 26.01 -5.82
CA THR A 549 -17.60 25.00 -6.81
C THR A 549 -16.17 24.53 -6.53
N LEU A 550 -15.26 25.45 -6.17
CA LEU A 550 -13.88 25.13 -5.80
C LEU A 550 -13.80 24.15 -4.61
N TRP A 551 -14.73 24.26 -3.63
CA TRP A 551 -14.74 23.38 -2.47
C TRP A 551 -15.34 22.01 -2.76
N SER A 552 -16.18 21.91 -3.81
CA SER A 552 -16.72 20.65 -4.31
C SER A 552 -15.66 19.82 -5.02
N PHE A 553 -14.59 20.44 -5.54
CA PHE A 553 -13.56 19.74 -6.30
C PHE A 553 -12.71 18.80 -5.44
N GLY A 554 -12.62 17.54 -5.85
CA GLY A 554 -11.90 16.48 -5.15
C GLY A 554 -10.58 16.05 -5.82
N LEU A 555 -9.49 15.95 -5.06
CA LEU A 555 -8.25 15.32 -5.53
C LEU A 555 -8.16 13.90 -4.99
N ILE A 556 -8.41 12.90 -5.83
CA ILE A 556 -8.35 11.48 -5.46
C ILE A 556 -6.89 11.01 -5.46
N VAL A 557 -6.41 10.59 -4.29
CA VAL A 557 -5.08 10.00 -4.12
C VAL A 557 -5.24 8.49 -3.92
N PRO A 558 -4.74 7.66 -4.86
CA PRO A 558 -4.76 6.20 -4.71
C PRO A 558 -3.84 5.75 -3.56
N ILE A 559 -4.38 5.01 -2.60
CA ILE A 559 -3.60 4.41 -1.52
C ILE A 559 -3.76 2.90 -1.58
N HIS A 560 -2.65 2.18 -1.72
CA HIS A 560 -2.64 0.72 -1.72
C HIS A 560 -3.18 0.17 -0.39
N LYS A 561 -4.15 -0.73 -0.44
CA LYS A 561 -4.81 -1.31 0.73
C LYS A 561 -4.09 -2.59 1.18
N LYS A 562 -3.98 -3.56 0.28
CA LYS A 562 -3.38 -4.89 0.50
C LYS A 562 -3.30 -5.65 -0.84
N ASP A 563 -2.75 -6.83 -0.83
CA ASP A 563 -2.65 -7.75 -1.96
C ASP A 563 -1.77 -7.21 -3.11
N ASP A 564 -2.00 -7.63 -4.33
CA ASP A 564 -1.18 -7.30 -5.50
C ASP A 564 -1.26 -5.80 -5.86
N ARG A 565 -0.10 -5.13 -5.90
CA ARG A 565 0.02 -3.70 -6.23
C ARG A 565 -0.22 -3.38 -7.71
N SER A 566 -0.20 -4.38 -8.58
CA SER A 566 -0.45 -4.18 -10.02
C SER A 566 -1.94 -4.04 -10.35
N LYS A 567 -2.82 -4.39 -9.42
CA LYS A 567 -4.28 -4.34 -9.58
C LYS A 567 -4.86 -3.07 -8.99
N VAL A 568 -5.57 -2.30 -9.81
CA VAL A 568 -6.20 -1.03 -9.40
C VAL A 568 -7.26 -1.22 -8.31
N GLU A 569 -7.93 -2.37 -8.25
CA GLU A 569 -8.96 -2.71 -7.28
C GLU A 569 -8.40 -2.81 -5.86
N ASN A 570 -7.11 -3.04 -5.72
CA ASN A 570 -6.42 -3.10 -4.43
C ASN A 570 -6.03 -1.72 -3.89
N TYR A 571 -6.45 -0.65 -4.58
CA TYR A 571 -6.25 0.73 -4.13
C TYR A 571 -7.56 1.35 -3.64
N ARG A 572 -7.44 2.19 -2.62
CA ARG A 572 -8.53 3.02 -2.10
C ARG A 572 -8.28 4.48 -2.49
N GLY A 573 -9.27 5.11 -3.12
CA GLY A 573 -9.21 6.54 -3.42
C GLY A 573 -9.50 7.36 -2.16
N ILE A 574 -8.52 8.15 -1.69
CA ILE A 574 -8.77 9.14 -0.64
C ILE A 574 -8.86 10.51 -1.28
N THR A 575 -9.99 11.18 -1.10
CA THR A 575 -10.24 12.49 -1.70
C THR A 575 -9.73 13.60 -0.79
N LEU A 576 -8.79 14.39 -1.31
CA LEU A 576 -8.35 15.64 -0.66
C LEU A 576 -9.28 16.76 -1.10
N LEU A 577 -9.94 17.40 -0.13
CA LEU A 577 -10.88 18.50 -0.34
C LEU A 577 -10.29 19.80 0.22
N SER A 578 -10.85 20.93 -0.19
CA SER A 578 -10.56 22.27 0.37
C SER A 578 -10.57 22.27 1.90
N ALA A 579 -9.62 22.97 2.51
CA ALA A 579 -9.57 23.10 3.96
C ALA A 579 -10.71 24.00 4.49
N LEU A 580 -11.07 25.03 3.74
CA LEU A 580 -12.23 25.90 4.06
C LEU A 580 -13.54 25.11 3.92
N GLY A 581 -13.70 24.35 2.84
CA GLY A 581 -14.85 23.48 2.65
C GLY A 581 -14.99 22.43 3.75
N LYS A 582 -13.87 21.85 4.23
CA LYS A 582 -13.87 20.93 5.39
C LYS A 582 -14.28 21.62 6.68
N LEU A 583 -13.86 22.86 6.90
CA LEU A 583 -14.23 23.64 8.08
C LEU A 583 -15.73 23.89 8.09
N PHE A 584 -16.29 24.40 7.00
CA PHE A 584 -17.71 24.63 6.83
C PHE A 584 -18.54 23.33 6.98
N THR A 585 -18.18 22.28 6.26
CA THR A 585 -18.86 20.99 6.35
C THR A 585 -18.72 20.32 7.73
N SER A 586 -17.71 20.68 8.52
CA SER A 586 -17.60 20.24 9.92
C SER A 586 -18.64 20.88 10.82
N ILE A 587 -18.98 22.14 10.57
CA ILE A 587 -20.08 22.85 11.28
C ILE A 587 -21.41 22.21 10.92
N LEU A 588 -21.69 22.08 9.63
CA LEU A 588 -22.93 21.45 9.16
C LEU A 588 -23.07 20.00 9.67
N ASN A 589 -21.98 19.25 9.70
CA ASN A 589 -21.97 17.89 10.23
C ASN A 589 -22.33 17.83 11.72
N ASN A 590 -21.88 18.79 12.53
CA ASN A 590 -22.23 18.81 13.95
C ASN A 590 -23.74 19.07 14.11
N ARG A 591 -24.31 20.03 13.36
CA ARG A 591 -25.75 20.33 13.37
C ARG A 591 -26.60 19.12 12.97
N LEU A 592 -26.27 18.49 11.84
CA LEU A 592 -26.97 17.29 11.35
C LEU A 592 -26.86 16.13 12.35
N TYR A 593 -25.68 15.89 12.89
CA TYR A 593 -25.46 14.82 13.86
C TYR A 593 -26.31 15.03 15.13
N ASP A 594 -26.30 16.23 15.67
CA ASP A 594 -27.03 16.54 16.89
C ASP A 594 -28.56 16.48 16.65
N TYR A 595 -29.06 16.94 15.49
CA TYR A 595 -30.42 16.74 15.04
C TYR A 595 -30.84 15.26 14.96
N MET A 596 -30.00 14.43 14.34
CA MET A 596 -30.24 12.99 14.22
C MET A 596 -30.30 12.29 15.59
N VAL A 597 -29.48 12.74 16.55
CA VAL A 597 -29.49 12.22 17.92
C VAL A 597 -30.77 12.63 18.63
N GLN A 598 -31.17 13.90 18.55
CA GLN A 598 -32.40 14.42 19.17
C GLN A 598 -33.67 13.75 18.63
N LYS A 599 -33.75 13.54 17.32
CA LYS A 599 -34.87 12.86 16.66
C LYS A 599 -34.86 11.34 16.80
N GLY A 600 -33.80 10.75 17.40
CA GLY A 600 -33.69 9.30 17.56
C GLY A 600 -33.51 8.53 16.24
N ILE A 601 -33.05 9.21 15.17
CA ILE A 601 -32.81 8.62 13.85
C ILE A 601 -31.61 7.64 13.94
N LEU A 602 -30.56 8.03 14.66
CA LEU A 602 -29.39 7.16 14.89
C LEU A 602 -29.73 6.01 15.82
N LYS A 603 -29.92 4.83 15.28
CA LYS A 603 -30.26 3.63 16.03
C LYS A 603 -29.07 3.16 16.88
N ALA A 604 -29.37 2.49 17.98
CA ALA A 604 -28.37 2.02 18.93
C ALA A 604 -27.49 0.89 18.35
N GLU A 605 -27.98 0.18 17.36
CA GLU A 605 -27.29 -0.89 16.61
C GLU A 605 -26.12 -0.38 15.78
N GLN A 606 -26.14 0.89 15.33
CA GLN A 606 -25.02 1.51 14.60
C GLN A 606 -23.98 2.07 15.58
N GLY A 607 -22.81 1.44 15.65
CA GLY A 607 -21.67 1.89 16.45
C GLY A 607 -20.64 2.70 15.67
N GLY A 608 -20.61 2.60 14.33
CA GLY A 608 -19.65 3.29 13.49
C GLY A 608 -19.88 4.80 13.39
N PHE A 609 -18.80 5.59 13.36
CA PHE A 609 -18.83 7.05 13.22
C PHE A 609 -19.65 7.82 14.27
N ARG A 610 -19.97 7.20 15.38
CA ARG A 610 -20.68 7.84 16.49
C ARG A 610 -19.71 8.35 17.56
N LYS A 611 -20.05 9.51 18.16
CA LYS A 611 -19.30 10.05 19.32
C LYS A 611 -19.33 9.01 20.45
N MET A 612 -18.21 8.77 21.11
CA MET A 612 -18.07 7.85 22.25
C MET A 612 -18.29 6.36 21.96
N HIS A 613 -18.40 5.95 20.70
CA HIS A 613 -18.50 4.54 20.29
C HIS A 613 -17.22 4.10 19.58
N GLY A 614 -16.82 2.85 19.80
CA GLY A 614 -15.64 2.23 19.15
C GLY A 614 -15.90 0.78 18.74
N THR A 615 -14.97 0.19 17.99
CA THR A 615 -15.04 -1.22 17.58
C THR A 615 -15.19 -2.16 18.78
N VAL A 616 -14.58 -1.80 19.92
CA VAL A 616 -14.63 -2.56 21.17
C VAL A 616 -16.07 -2.72 21.69
N ASP A 617 -16.94 -1.68 21.53
CA ASP A 617 -18.33 -1.73 21.96
C ASP A 617 -19.13 -2.78 21.18
N SER A 618 -18.94 -2.85 19.85
CA SER A 618 -19.63 -3.84 19.00
C SER A 618 -19.12 -5.26 19.26
N ILE A 619 -17.80 -5.42 19.46
CA ILE A 619 -17.20 -6.73 19.82
C ILE A 619 -17.71 -7.17 21.20
N PHE A 620 -17.79 -6.26 22.17
CA PHE A 620 -18.33 -6.54 23.50
C PHE A 620 -19.79 -6.96 23.44
N THR A 621 -20.61 -6.24 22.69
CA THR A 621 -22.04 -6.56 22.52
C THR A 621 -22.22 -7.95 21.92
N LEU A 622 -21.49 -8.30 20.86
CA LEU A 622 -21.52 -9.63 20.25
C LEU A 622 -21.07 -10.71 21.27
N LYS A 623 -20.02 -10.44 22.03
CA LYS A 623 -19.55 -11.37 23.10
C LYS A 623 -20.63 -11.61 24.15
N MET A 624 -21.32 -10.55 24.58
CA MET A 624 -22.39 -10.66 25.57
C MET A 624 -23.58 -11.49 25.04
N LEU A 625 -23.93 -11.37 23.75
CA LEU A 625 -24.94 -12.21 23.12
C LEU A 625 -24.53 -13.67 23.10
N ILE A 626 -23.27 -13.96 22.74
CA ILE A 626 -22.74 -15.33 22.73
C ILE A 626 -22.77 -15.92 24.16
N ASP A 627 -22.32 -15.15 25.15
CA ASP A 627 -22.32 -15.60 26.54
C ASP A 627 -23.75 -15.86 27.07
N LYS A 628 -24.69 -14.96 26.72
CA LYS A 628 -26.09 -15.09 27.13
C LYS A 628 -26.79 -16.28 26.48
N TYR A 629 -26.68 -16.47 25.17
CA TYR A 629 -27.48 -17.41 24.40
C TYR A 629 -26.79 -18.76 24.16
N VAL A 630 -25.47 -18.80 24.19
CA VAL A 630 -24.70 -20.03 23.91
C VAL A 630 -24.13 -20.64 25.19
N LYS A 631 -23.52 -19.83 26.09
CA LYS A 631 -22.75 -20.33 27.23
C LYS A 631 -23.52 -20.42 28.55
N SER A 632 -24.61 -19.66 28.70
CA SER A 632 -25.34 -19.55 29.97
C SER A 632 -26.17 -20.77 30.35
N LYS A 633 -26.43 -21.67 29.42
CA LYS A 633 -27.26 -22.87 29.65
C LYS A 633 -26.42 -24.14 29.73
N PRO A 634 -26.91 -25.20 30.48
CA PRO A 634 -26.19 -26.47 30.62
C PRO A 634 -25.85 -27.11 29.29
N LYS A 635 -24.69 -27.81 29.19
CA LYS A 635 -24.18 -28.45 27.99
C LYS A 635 -25.12 -29.51 27.36
N LYS A 636 -26.14 -29.94 28.06
CA LYS A 636 -27.14 -30.96 27.60
C LYS A 636 -28.02 -30.45 26.43
N HIS A 637 -28.14 -29.12 26.24
CA HIS A 637 -28.91 -28.54 25.14
C HIS A 637 -27.96 -27.89 24.09
N ARG A 638 -28.17 -28.20 22.82
CA ARG A 638 -27.48 -27.50 21.73
C ARG A 638 -27.99 -26.05 21.64
N ASN A 639 -27.29 -25.15 22.32
CA ASN A 639 -27.59 -23.73 22.22
C ASN A 639 -26.82 -23.16 21.03
N LEU A 640 -27.55 -22.71 20.03
CA LEU A 640 -27.00 -22.16 18.81
C LEU A 640 -27.33 -20.67 18.70
N LEU A 641 -26.36 -19.90 18.21
CA LEU A 641 -26.58 -18.55 17.75
C LEU A 641 -26.04 -18.49 16.30
N PHE A 642 -26.96 -18.38 15.37
CA PHE A 642 -26.67 -18.22 13.95
C PHE A 642 -26.32 -16.79 13.67
N SER A 643 -25.21 -16.55 12.99
CA SER A 643 -24.74 -15.20 12.67
C SER A 643 -24.28 -15.12 11.21
N CYS A 644 -24.65 -14.06 10.52
CA CYS A 644 -24.15 -13.72 9.20
C CYS A 644 -23.33 -12.43 9.29
N PHE A 645 -22.09 -12.49 8.89
CA PHE A 645 -21.21 -11.33 8.73
C PHE A 645 -21.30 -10.86 7.28
N VAL A 646 -21.79 -9.65 7.07
CA VAL A 646 -22.10 -9.09 5.76
C VAL A 646 -21.08 -8.01 5.41
N ASP A 647 -20.49 -8.07 4.22
CA ASP A 647 -19.60 -7.07 3.64
C ASP A 647 -20.31 -6.40 2.44
N PHE A 648 -20.49 -5.10 2.47
CA PHE A 648 -21.05 -4.37 1.34
C PHE A 648 -19.98 -4.05 0.30
N ARG A 649 -20.33 -4.11 -0.98
CA ARG A 649 -19.41 -3.68 -2.06
C ARG A 649 -19.40 -2.17 -2.15
N LYS A 650 -18.24 -1.54 -1.86
CA LYS A 650 -18.02 -0.09 -2.06
C LYS A 650 -19.15 0.80 -1.53
N ALA A 651 -19.68 0.49 -0.35
CA ALA A 651 -20.91 1.07 0.18
C ALA A 651 -20.94 2.62 0.17
N PHE A 652 -19.80 3.29 0.45
CA PHE A 652 -19.69 4.74 0.40
C PHE A 652 -19.78 5.32 -1.00
N ASP A 653 -19.30 4.57 -2.00
CA ASP A 653 -19.15 5.05 -3.38
C ASP A 653 -20.43 4.79 -4.21
N CYS A 654 -21.38 3.96 -3.70
CA CYS A 654 -22.57 3.53 -4.43
C CYS A 654 -23.86 4.21 -3.97
N ILE A 655 -23.84 5.08 -2.94
CA ILE A 655 -25.07 5.71 -2.42
C ILE A 655 -25.76 6.55 -3.51
N PRO A 656 -27.04 6.27 -3.86
CA PRO A 656 -27.83 7.12 -4.75
C PRO A 656 -28.16 8.45 -4.05
N ARG A 657 -27.63 9.54 -4.56
CA ARG A 657 -27.75 10.86 -3.92
C ARG A 657 -29.20 11.33 -3.83
N GLN A 658 -30.01 11.07 -4.86
CA GLN A 658 -31.41 11.44 -4.85
C GLN A 658 -32.17 10.74 -3.72
N LYS A 659 -32.02 9.43 -3.57
CA LYS A 659 -32.63 8.67 -2.46
C LYS A 659 -32.19 9.18 -1.09
N LEU A 660 -30.90 9.58 -0.98
CA LEU A 660 -30.37 10.19 0.25
C LEU A 660 -31.07 11.53 0.55
N PHE A 661 -31.22 12.42 -0.42
CA PHE A 661 -31.87 13.71 -0.24
C PHE A 661 -33.38 13.59 0.04
N ASP A 662 -34.05 12.66 -0.63
CA ASP A 662 -35.47 12.38 -0.38
C ASP A 662 -35.68 11.84 1.03
N LYS A 663 -34.78 10.99 1.50
CA LYS A 663 -34.80 10.50 2.89
C LYS A 663 -34.55 11.65 3.88
N LEU A 664 -33.64 12.59 3.60
CA LEU A 664 -33.39 13.75 4.44
C LEU A 664 -34.65 14.62 4.56
N ARG A 665 -35.35 14.90 3.43
CA ARG A 665 -36.63 15.63 3.42
C ARG A 665 -37.69 14.92 4.26
N LYS A 666 -37.82 13.60 4.08
CA LYS A 666 -38.81 12.79 4.83
C LYS A 666 -38.57 12.81 6.34
N GLU A 667 -37.33 12.90 6.78
CA GLU A 667 -36.97 12.99 8.20
C GLU A 667 -36.96 14.44 8.73
N GLY A 668 -37.45 15.42 7.93
CA GLY A 668 -37.60 16.81 8.31
C GLY A 668 -36.33 17.67 8.15
N VAL A 669 -35.31 17.22 7.46
CA VAL A 669 -34.17 18.06 7.05
C VAL A 669 -34.52 18.71 5.73
N GLN A 670 -34.86 19.99 5.78
CA GLN A 670 -35.30 20.79 4.65
C GLN A 670 -34.70 22.21 4.71
N GLY A 671 -35.09 23.08 3.78
CA GLY A 671 -34.68 24.48 3.75
C GLY A 671 -33.25 24.64 3.21
N ARG A 672 -32.66 25.78 3.53
CA ARG A 672 -31.34 26.22 3.04
C ARG A 672 -30.21 25.21 3.34
N PHE A 673 -30.27 24.56 4.49
CA PHE A 673 -29.30 23.52 4.85
C PHE A 673 -29.30 22.37 3.84
N LEU A 674 -30.45 21.89 3.43
CA LEU A 674 -30.58 20.83 2.43
C LEU A 674 -30.15 21.31 1.05
N ASP A 675 -30.49 22.57 0.68
CA ASP A 675 -30.08 23.17 -0.60
C ASP A 675 -28.56 23.23 -0.71
N VAL A 676 -27.85 23.61 0.36
CA VAL A 676 -26.40 23.57 0.42
C VAL A 676 -25.86 22.15 0.20
N LEU A 677 -26.48 21.12 0.80
CA LEU A 677 -26.08 19.72 0.59
C LEU A 677 -26.30 19.28 -0.86
N ILE A 678 -27.41 19.60 -1.45
CA ILE A 678 -27.70 19.30 -2.85
C ILE A 678 -26.69 20.01 -3.74
N SER A 679 -26.45 21.31 -3.53
CA SER A 679 -25.45 22.09 -4.26
C SER A 679 -24.05 21.54 -4.17
N MET A 680 -23.63 21.02 -2.99
CA MET A 680 -22.32 20.40 -2.77
C MET A 680 -22.09 19.16 -3.65
N TYR A 681 -23.15 18.41 -3.98
CA TYR A 681 -23.08 17.20 -4.78
C TYR A 681 -23.45 17.39 -6.24
N SER A 682 -24.14 18.48 -6.62
CA SER A 682 -24.55 18.77 -8.00
C SER A 682 -23.35 19.09 -8.89
N ASN A 683 -22.36 19.83 -8.37
CA ASN A 683 -21.14 20.20 -9.08
C ASN A 683 -19.92 19.38 -8.64
N ASP A 684 -20.14 18.10 -8.33
CA ASP A 684 -19.09 17.22 -7.83
C ASP A 684 -18.14 16.77 -8.94
N LYS A 685 -16.95 17.35 -9.00
CA LYS A 685 -15.88 16.96 -9.91
C LYS A 685 -14.67 16.46 -9.13
N SER A 686 -13.98 15.49 -9.71
CA SER A 686 -12.75 14.95 -9.14
C SER A 686 -11.68 14.75 -10.19
N ALA A 687 -10.40 14.85 -9.78
CA ALA A 687 -9.25 14.49 -10.60
C ALA A 687 -8.36 13.50 -9.81
N VAL A 688 -7.68 12.60 -10.50
CA VAL A 688 -6.75 11.68 -9.84
C VAL A 688 -5.38 12.35 -9.71
N LYS A 689 -4.85 12.34 -8.49
CA LYS A 689 -3.53 12.88 -8.18
C LYS A 689 -2.53 11.75 -7.99
N ILE A 690 -1.52 11.72 -8.87
CA ILE A 690 -0.37 10.81 -8.77
C ILE A 690 0.88 11.66 -8.75
N ASP A 691 1.67 11.55 -7.69
CA ASP A 691 2.81 12.42 -7.41
C ASP A 691 2.44 13.92 -7.42
N ASN A 692 2.99 14.69 -8.36
CA ASN A 692 2.67 16.11 -8.55
C ASN A 692 1.88 16.37 -9.84
N LYS A 693 1.24 15.35 -10.41
CA LYS A 693 0.44 15.47 -11.63
C LYS A 693 -1.03 15.20 -11.31
N LEU A 694 -1.90 15.96 -11.97
CA LEU A 694 -3.35 15.76 -11.92
C LEU A 694 -3.81 15.30 -13.30
N THR A 695 -4.74 14.35 -13.31
CA THR A 695 -5.48 13.98 -14.53
C THR A 695 -6.53 15.03 -14.85
N GLU A 696 -7.17 14.90 -15.99
CA GLU A 696 -8.40 15.62 -16.28
C GLU A 696 -9.46 15.38 -15.21
N ALA A 697 -10.30 16.40 -15.01
CA ALA A 697 -11.43 16.30 -14.09
C ALA A 697 -12.56 15.46 -14.70
N PHE A 698 -13.23 14.68 -13.88
CA PHE A 698 -14.44 13.95 -14.24
C PHE A 698 -15.53 14.18 -13.20
N THR A 699 -16.80 14.13 -13.65
CA THR A 699 -17.95 14.31 -12.79
C THR A 699 -18.23 13.03 -11.99
N CYS A 700 -18.59 13.20 -10.72
CA CYS A 700 -18.97 12.12 -9.81
C CYS A 700 -20.49 12.14 -9.61
N PHE A 701 -21.20 11.11 -10.06
CA PHE A 701 -22.67 11.05 -10.03
C PHE A 701 -23.24 10.32 -8.83
N ALA A 702 -22.49 9.44 -8.20
CA ALA A 702 -22.95 8.63 -7.08
C ALA A 702 -22.01 8.72 -5.87
N GLY A 703 -22.48 8.23 -4.74
CA GLY A 703 -21.71 8.09 -3.52
C GLY A 703 -21.51 9.36 -2.72
N VAL A 704 -20.92 9.18 -1.54
CA VAL A 704 -20.49 10.25 -0.64
C VAL A 704 -18.96 10.30 -0.58
N LYS A 705 -18.38 11.49 -0.64
CA LYS A 705 -16.93 11.70 -0.79
C LYS A 705 -16.12 11.11 0.36
N GLN A 706 -15.21 10.18 0.07
CA GLN A 706 -14.25 9.62 1.04
C GLN A 706 -13.21 10.69 1.43
N GLY A 707 -13.53 11.47 2.45
CA GLY A 707 -12.67 12.57 2.94
C GLY A 707 -13.44 13.83 3.34
N CYS A 708 -14.73 13.91 3.04
CA CYS A 708 -15.64 14.93 3.55
C CYS A 708 -16.02 14.66 5.01
N MET A 709 -16.21 15.71 5.79
CA MET A 709 -16.56 15.58 7.22
C MET A 709 -18.01 15.08 7.40
N MET A 710 -18.89 15.32 6.46
CA MET A 710 -20.30 14.91 6.52
C MET A 710 -20.54 13.48 6.05
N SER A 711 -19.72 12.94 5.17
CA SER A 711 -19.95 11.62 4.54
C SER A 711 -20.21 10.49 5.52
N PRO A 712 -19.48 10.37 6.67
CA PRO A 712 -19.79 9.34 7.65
C PRO A 712 -21.18 9.47 8.28
N THR A 713 -21.63 10.70 8.55
CA THR A 713 -22.95 10.96 9.13
C THR A 713 -24.06 10.71 8.11
N LEU A 714 -23.87 11.14 6.85
CA LEU A 714 -24.80 10.88 5.75
C LEU A 714 -24.91 9.38 5.45
N PHE A 715 -23.80 8.63 5.52
CA PHE A 715 -23.80 7.18 5.39
C PHE A 715 -24.61 6.51 6.50
N ASN A 716 -24.38 6.89 7.76
CA ASN A 716 -25.16 6.38 8.89
C ASN A 716 -26.64 6.73 8.76
N PHE A 717 -26.95 7.93 8.26
CA PHE A 717 -28.31 8.36 7.99
C PHE A 717 -28.96 7.48 6.92
N TYR A 718 -28.26 7.21 5.84
CA TYR A 718 -28.76 6.37 4.74
C TYR A 718 -29.11 4.96 5.21
N LEU A 719 -28.29 4.35 6.08
CA LEU A 719 -28.53 3.02 6.66
C LEU A 719 -29.42 3.01 7.91
N SER A 720 -29.96 4.15 8.36
CA SER A 720 -30.67 4.25 9.65
C SER A 720 -31.91 3.36 9.76
N ASP A 721 -32.56 3.01 8.64
CA ASP A 721 -33.76 2.17 8.58
C ASP A 721 -33.43 0.68 8.54
N LEU A 722 -32.21 0.30 8.22
CA LEU A 722 -31.81 -1.10 8.07
C LEU A 722 -32.15 -1.95 9.33
N PRO A 723 -31.82 -1.53 10.56
CA PRO A 723 -32.18 -2.33 11.74
C PRO A 723 -33.68 -2.56 11.85
N LYS A 724 -34.51 -1.59 11.46
CA LYS A 724 -35.99 -1.70 11.50
C LYS A 724 -36.49 -2.65 10.40
N SER A 725 -35.94 -2.58 9.20
CA SER A 725 -36.33 -3.41 8.06
C SER A 725 -36.01 -4.89 8.28
N LEU A 726 -34.97 -5.20 9.07
CA LEU A 726 -34.60 -6.57 9.42
C LEU A 726 -35.49 -7.19 10.53
N ASN A 727 -36.42 -6.41 11.14
CA ASN A 727 -37.34 -6.95 12.15
C ASN A 727 -38.31 -7.94 11.51
N THR A 728 -38.53 -9.08 12.21
CA THR A 728 -39.49 -10.11 11.83
C THR A 728 -40.62 -10.14 12.87
N SER A 729 -41.76 -10.76 12.53
CA SER A 729 -42.84 -10.97 13.48
C SER A 729 -42.39 -11.77 14.72
N ASN A 730 -41.35 -12.58 14.58
CA ASN A 730 -40.67 -13.32 15.65
C ASN A 730 -39.42 -12.57 16.19
N SER A 731 -39.39 -11.25 16.10
CA SER A 731 -38.24 -10.43 16.46
C SER A 731 -37.85 -10.44 17.95
N THR A 732 -38.62 -11.15 18.79
CA THR A 732 -38.33 -11.37 20.21
C THR A 732 -37.25 -12.41 20.50
N ASP A 733 -36.63 -13.00 19.43
CA ASP A 733 -35.67 -14.06 19.58
C ASP A 733 -34.38 -13.65 20.32
N ILE A 734 -33.90 -12.43 20.09
CA ILE A 734 -32.69 -11.94 20.70
C ILE A 734 -32.93 -10.59 21.38
N VAL A 735 -32.82 -10.60 22.69
CA VAL A 735 -33.06 -9.44 23.54
C VAL A 735 -31.78 -9.07 24.29
N LEU A 736 -31.39 -7.81 24.25
CA LEU A 736 -30.31 -7.22 25.03
C LEU A 736 -30.88 -6.12 25.95
N GLY A 737 -30.96 -6.40 27.24
CA GLY A 737 -31.75 -5.58 28.18
C GLY A 737 -33.22 -5.67 27.81
N ASP A 738 -33.86 -4.52 27.57
CA ASP A 738 -35.28 -4.38 27.25
C ASP A 738 -35.54 -4.30 25.73
N ARG A 739 -34.48 -4.39 24.90
CA ARG A 739 -34.59 -4.21 23.46
C ARG A 739 -34.33 -5.49 22.70
N SER A 740 -35.17 -5.75 21.71
CA SER A 740 -34.92 -6.75 20.69
C SER A 740 -33.89 -6.18 19.71
N ILE A 741 -32.87 -6.97 19.36
CA ILE A 741 -31.86 -6.61 18.40
C ILE A 741 -31.57 -7.79 17.47
N ASN A 742 -31.51 -7.52 16.16
CA ASN A 742 -31.22 -8.55 15.14
C ASN A 742 -29.88 -8.34 14.47
N CYS A 743 -29.27 -7.19 14.64
CA CYS A 743 -28.04 -6.84 13.96
C CYS A 743 -27.18 -5.88 14.80
N LEU A 744 -25.90 -5.80 14.43
CA LEU A 744 -24.99 -4.74 14.84
C LEU A 744 -24.32 -4.20 13.58
N LEU A 745 -24.21 -2.87 13.52
CA LEU A 745 -23.56 -2.13 12.44
C LEU A 745 -22.34 -1.41 13.00
N TYR A 746 -21.24 -1.48 12.28
CA TYR A 746 -20.10 -0.62 12.50
C TYR A 746 -19.63 -0.03 11.16
N ALA A 747 -20.19 1.13 10.81
CA ALA A 747 -20.11 1.69 9.46
C ALA A 747 -20.76 0.74 8.44
N ASP A 748 -19.97 0.18 7.52
CA ASP A 748 -20.38 -0.79 6.51
C ASP A 748 -20.28 -2.26 6.99
N ASP A 749 -19.59 -2.54 8.11
CA ASP A 749 -19.53 -3.88 8.69
C ASP A 749 -20.84 -4.21 9.40
N LEU A 750 -21.62 -5.13 8.86
CA LEU A 750 -22.89 -5.60 9.43
C LEU A 750 -22.77 -7.02 9.93
N VAL A 751 -23.27 -7.31 11.14
CA VAL A 751 -23.50 -8.67 11.61
C VAL A 751 -24.97 -8.84 11.98
N ILE A 752 -25.61 -9.84 11.39
CA ILE A 752 -27.00 -10.25 11.64
C ILE A 752 -26.98 -11.52 12.49
N PHE A 753 -27.91 -11.68 13.39
CA PHE A 753 -27.98 -12.87 14.22
C PHE A 753 -29.41 -13.29 14.56
N SER A 754 -29.59 -14.61 14.75
CA SER A 754 -30.85 -15.25 15.16
C SER A 754 -30.58 -16.53 15.97
N ARG A 755 -31.55 -16.97 16.76
CA ARG A 755 -31.50 -18.25 17.45
C ARG A 755 -32.00 -19.42 16.60
N SER A 756 -32.62 -19.15 15.47
CA SER A 756 -33.21 -20.12 14.56
C SER A 756 -32.60 -19.94 13.15
N ALA A 757 -32.25 -21.06 12.51
CA ALA A 757 -31.79 -21.05 11.11
C ALA A 757 -32.86 -20.50 10.19
N LYS A 758 -34.13 -20.91 10.37
CA LYS A 758 -35.28 -20.41 9.59
C LYS A 758 -35.44 -18.89 9.70
N ASN A 759 -35.32 -18.35 10.92
CA ASN A 759 -35.45 -16.92 11.13
C ASN A 759 -34.26 -16.15 10.57
N LEU A 760 -33.02 -16.69 10.64
CA LEU A 760 -31.88 -16.07 9.97
C LEU A 760 -32.11 -15.97 8.45
N GLN A 761 -32.65 -17.04 7.81
CA GLN A 761 -32.96 -17.00 6.38
C GLN A 761 -34.03 -15.94 6.05
N ILE A 762 -35.04 -15.77 6.89
CA ILE A 762 -36.06 -14.70 6.70
C ILE A 762 -35.39 -13.32 6.80
N ILE A 763 -34.46 -13.13 7.73
CA ILE A 763 -33.74 -11.85 7.87
C ILE A 763 -32.83 -11.61 6.67
N LEU A 764 -32.19 -12.67 6.11
CA LEU A 764 -31.36 -12.55 4.89
C LEU A 764 -32.20 -12.13 3.68
N ASN A 765 -33.39 -12.70 3.50
CA ASN A 765 -34.30 -12.31 2.43
C ASN A 765 -34.76 -10.81 2.58
N LYS A 766 -35.01 -10.37 3.81
CA LYS A 766 -35.31 -8.97 4.10
C LYS A 766 -34.11 -8.05 3.84
N LEU A 767 -32.88 -8.53 4.12
CA LEU A 767 -31.68 -7.79 3.78
C LEU A 767 -31.54 -7.62 2.27
N GLU A 768 -31.82 -8.66 1.50
CA GLU A 768 -31.84 -8.62 0.04
C GLU A 768 -32.80 -7.54 -0.48
N SER A 769 -34.09 -7.61 -0.08
CA SER A 769 -35.08 -6.62 -0.46
C SER A 769 -34.71 -5.19 0.00
N PHE A 770 -34.10 -5.03 1.16
CA PHE A 770 -33.58 -3.73 1.59
C PHE A 770 -32.46 -3.23 0.68
N CYS A 771 -31.50 -4.11 0.34
CA CYS A 771 -30.37 -3.76 -0.52
C CYS A 771 -30.82 -3.37 -1.94
N GLU A 772 -31.78 -4.08 -2.50
CA GLU A 772 -32.40 -3.73 -3.79
C GLU A 772 -33.06 -2.35 -3.75
N ASN A 773 -33.86 -2.08 -2.71
CA ASN A 773 -34.52 -0.78 -2.54
C ASN A 773 -33.54 0.36 -2.29
N ALA A 774 -32.39 0.06 -1.64
CA ALA A 774 -31.35 1.03 -1.30
C ALA A 774 -30.21 1.10 -2.32
N ASP A 775 -30.29 0.40 -3.45
CA ASP A 775 -29.22 0.26 -4.46
C ASP A 775 -27.86 -0.08 -3.85
N LEU A 776 -27.84 -0.98 -2.86
CA LEU A 776 -26.64 -1.48 -2.21
C LEU A 776 -26.35 -2.91 -2.65
N SER A 777 -25.08 -3.23 -2.85
CA SER A 777 -24.66 -4.57 -3.24
C SER A 777 -23.91 -5.27 -2.11
N VAL A 778 -24.24 -6.52 -1.83
CA VAL A 778 -23.54 -7.38 -0.89
C VAL A 778 -22.37 -8.09 -1.59
N ASN A 779 -21.25 -8.18 -0.92
CA ASN A 779 -20.07 -8.92 -1.38
C ASN A 779 -20.15 -10.38 -0.90
N LEU A 780 -20.64 -11.29 -1.75
CA LEU A 780 -20.86 -12.70 -1.40
C LEU A 780 -19.56 -13.46 -1.07
N ASP A 781 -18.44 -13.11 -1.71
CA ASP A 781 -17.13 -13.72 -1.42
C ASP A 781 -16.67 -13.49 0.02
N LYS A 782 -17.04 -12.35 0.62
CA LYS A 782 -16.66 -11.97 1.98
C LYS A 782 -17.78 -12.13 3.00
N THR A 783 -19.02 -12.20 2.55
CA THR A 783 -20.17 -12.47 3.42
C THR A 783 -20.16 -13.93 3.83
N LYS A 784 -20.16 -14.19 5.14
CA LYS A 784 -20.00 -15.55 5.68
C LYS A 784 -20.94 -15.82 6.83
N ILE A 785 -21.37 -17.06 6.93
CA ILE A 785 -22.15 -17.56 8.05
C ILE A 785 -21.21 -18.12 9.12
N MET A 786 -21.49 -17.82 10.38
CA MET A 786 -20.86 -18.47 11.53
C MET A 786 -21.93 -18.91 12.54
N ILE A 787 -21.88 -20.15 12.94
CA ILE A 787 -22.79 -20.72 13.93
C ILE A 787 -22.05 -20.85 15.28
N PHE A 788 -22.35 -19.96 16.21
CA PHE A 788 -21.82 -20.05 17.55
C PHE A 788 -22.52 -21.17 18.32
N ASN A 789 -21.76 -22.01 19.02
CA ASN A 789 -22.25 -23.17 19.75
C ASN A 789 -21.36 -23.48 20.95
N ASN A 790 -21.92 -24.20 21.94
CA ASN A 790 -21.22 -24.55 23.15
C ASN A 790 -20.21 -25.71 23.00
N CYS A 791 -20.16 -26.36 21.85
CA CYS A 791 -19.19 -27.42 21.51
C CYS A 791 -17.98 -26.89 20.74
N GLY A 792 -18.04 -25.68 20.18
CA GLY A 792 -16.98 -25.06 19.36
C GLY A 792 -16.70 -25.74 18.02
N LYS A 793 -17.56 -26.68 17.60
CA LYS A 793 -17.43 -27.42 16.35
C LYS A 793 -18.15 -26.67 15.23
N SER A 794 -17.60 -26.74 14.01
CA SER A 794 -18.32 -26.28 12.83
C SER A 794 -19.54 -27.16 12.57
N LEU A 795 -20.68 -26.55 12.33
CA LEU A 795 -21.92 -27.22 11.98
C LEU A 795 -22.24 -26.89 10.52
N ASN A 796 -21.94 -27.82 9.61
CA ASN A 796 -22.12 -27.63 8.18
C ASN A 796 -23.48 -28.12 7.67
N ASN A 797 -24.39 -28.52 8.56
CA ASN A 797 -25.68 -29.12 8.20
C ASN A 797 -26.79 -28.08 7.90
N TYR A 798 -26.44 -26.79 7.88
CA TYR A 798 -27.36 -25.70 7.61
C TYR A 798 -26.95 -24.98 6.34
N LEU A 799 -27.89 -24.83 5.43
CA LEU A 799 -27.72 -24.11 4.16
C LEU A 799 -28.42 -22.76 4.28
N PHE A 800 -27.73 -21.69 3.91
CA PHE A 800 -28.26 -20.34 3.87
C PHE A 800 -28.02 -19.71 2.49
N ARG A 801 -28.98 -18.92 2.04
CA ARG A 801 -28.90 -18.27 0.73
C ARG A 801 -29.13 -16.76 0.86
N TYR A 802 -28.51 -16.05 -0.07
CA TYR A 802 -28.79 -14.63 -0.35
C TYR A 802 -29.14 -14.54 -1.83
N GLY A 803 -30.42 -14.31 -2.15
CA GLY A 803 -30.95 -14.51 -3.49
C GLY A 803 -30.79 -15.95 -3.95
N ALA A 804 -30.20 -16.14 -5.12
CA ALA A 804 -29.91 -17.47 -5.68
C ALA A 804 -28.62 -18.09 -5.13
N ASP A 805 -27.72 -17.29 -4.52
CA ASP A 805 -26.39 -17.71 -4.13
C ASP A 805 -26.34 -18.31 -2.73
N GLU A 806 -25.56 -19.39 -2.57
CA GLU A 806 -25.31 -20.01 -1.28
C GLU A 806 -24.24 -19.31 -0.49
N LEU A 807 -24.48 -19.05 0.80
CA LEU A 807 -23.52 -18.44 1.71
C LEU A 807 -22.68 -19.50 2.43
N GLU A 808 -21.38 -19.36 2.37
CA GLU A 808 -20.41 -20.26 3.01
C GLU A 808 -20.48 -20.19 4.53
N THR A 809 -20.55 -21.35 5.19
CA THR A 809 -20.41 -21.47 6.65
C THR A 809 -18.96 -21.68 7.04
N VAL A 810 -18.39 -20.77 7.84
CA VAL A 810 -16.98 -20.74 8.19
C VAL A 810 -16.68 -21.12 9.64
N LYS A 811 -15.46 -21.66 9.86
CA LYS A 811 -14.92 -22.03 11.19
C LYS A 811 -14.27 -20.87 11.93
N SER A 812 -13.99 -19.78 11.25
CA SER A 812 -13.46 -18.55 11.84
C SER A 812 -13.79 -17.38 10.96
N TYR A 813 -14.04 -16.21 11.54
CA TYR A 813 -14.28 -14.98 10.83
C TYR A 813 -13.58 -13.81 11.53
N LYS A 814 -13.01 -12.88 10.74
CA LYS A 814 -12.35 -11.69 11.27
C LYS A 814 -13.34 -10.52 11.36
N TYR A 815 -13.94 -10.36 12.54
CA TYR A 815 -14.88 -9.26 12.83
C TYR A 815 -14.16 -8.09 13.50
N LEU A 816 -14.23 -6.90 12.92
CA LEU A 816 -13.61 -5.66 13.43
C LEU A 816 -12.16 -5.85 13.88
N GLY A 817 -11.38 -6.59 13.11
CA GLY A 817 -9.97 -6.82 13.41
C GLY A 817 -9.65 -8.00 14.33
N LEU A 818 -10.64 -8.63 14.97
CA LEU A 818 -10.49 -9.81 15.80
C LEU A 818 -11.02 -11.09 15.14
N ILE A 819 -10.31 -12.21 15.30
CA ILE A 819 -10.77 -13.51 14.81
C ILE A 819 -11.75 -14.09 15.83
N MET A 820 -12.97 -14.35 15.40
CA MET A 820 -14.00 -15.04 16.17
C MET A 820 -13.94 -16.54 15.91
N SER A 821 -14.23 -17.34 16.94
CA SER A 821 -14.35 -18.80 16.86
C SER A 821 -15.79 -19.24 17.10
N PRO A 822 -16.21 -20.44 16.67
CA PRO A 822 -17.57 -20.96 16.91
C PRO A 822 -17.91 -21.08 18.41
N PHE A 823 -16.91 -21.23 19.27
CA PHE A 823 -17.09 -21.22 20.72
C PHE A 823 -17.26 -19.82 21.31
N GLY A 824 -16.98 -18.77 20.50
CA GLY A 824 -17.04 -17.38 20.95
C GLY A 824 -16.00 -17.05 22.02
N ASP A 825 -14.87 -17.75 22.01
CA ASP A 825 -13.69 -17.40 22.78
C ASP A 825 -12.69 -16.59 21.93
N PHE A 826 -11.70 -15.99 22.58
CA PHE A 826 -10.68 -15.18 21.90
C PHE A 826 -9.31 -15.87 21.79
N ASN A 827 -9.24 -17.21 21.96
CA ASN A 827 -7.96 -17.90 21.91
C ASN A 827 -7.29 -17.80 20.55
N LEU A 828 -8.05 -17.98 19.44
CA LEU A 828 -7.55 -17.82 18.09
C LEU A 828 -7.09 -16.38 17.84
N ALA A 829 -7.89 -15.39 18.26
CA ALA A 829 -7.56 -13.97 18.14
C ALA A 829 -6.24 -13.65 18.84
N ARG A 830 -6.07 -14.09 20.09
CA ARG A 830 -4.86 -13.85 20.89
C ARG A 830 -3.63 -14.51 20.28
N GLN A 831 -3.76 -15.69 19.66
CA GLN A 831 -2.66 -16.33 18.94
C GLN A 831 -2.25 -15.53 17.68
N GLU A 832 -3.21 -14.99 16.94
CA GLU A 832 -2.91 -14.12 15.79
C GLU A 832 -2.27 -12.79 16.21
N LEU A 833 -2.77 -12.14 17.26
CA LEU A 833 -2.15 -10.96 17.83
C LEU A 833 -0.70 -11.23 18.26
N LYS A 834 -0.42 -12.40 18.87
CA LYS A 834 0.93 -12.84 19.20
C LYS A 834 1.81 -12.94 17.95
N LYS A 835 1.35 -13.53 16.85
CA LYS A 835 2.12 -13.66 15.60
C LYS A 835 2.48 -12.27 15.05
N VAL A 836 1.52 -11.36 15.00
CA VAL A 836 1.74 -9.99 14.52
C VAL A 836 2.72 -9.22 15.43
N ALA A 837 2.55 -9.35 16.73
CA ALA A 837 3.42 -8.74 17.73
C ALA A 837 4.86 -9.27 17.67
N LEU A 838 5.05 -10.58 17.45
CA LEU A 838 6.36 -11.17 17.24
C LEU A 838 7.04 -10.62 15.98
N LYS A 839 6.32 -10.50 14.86
CA LYS A 839 6.86 -9.87 13.64
C LYS A 839 7.35 -8.44 13.92
N ALA A 840 6.54 -7.66 14.63
CA ALA A 840 6.91 -6.29 15.03
C ALA A 840 8.13 -6.28 15.97
N LEU A 841 8.20 -7.20 16.95
CA LEU A 841 9.32 -7.33 17.86
C LEU A 841 10.62 -7.73 17.17
N TYR A 842 10.57 -8.67 16.23
CA TYR A 842 11.74 -9.06 15.42
C TYR A 842 12.22 -7.90 14.55
N LYS A 843 11.30 -7.13 13.94
CA LYS A 843 11.64 -5.94 13.17
C LYS A 843 12.32 -4.89 14.07
N LEU A 844 11.75 -4.61 15.24
CA LEU A 844 12.34 -3.68 16.21
C LEU A 844 13.76 -4.10 16.59
N ARG A 845 13.97 -5.36 16.93
CA ARG A 845 15.30 -5.90 17.28
C ARG A 845 16.30 -5.78 16.13
N LYS A 846 15.86 -6.08 14.91
CA LYS A 846 16.71 -5.97 13.69
C LYS A 846 17.15 -4.53 13.43
N GLU A 847 16.24 -3.59 13.56
CA GLU A 847 16.53 -2.16 13.33
C GLU A 847 17.44 -1.57 14.43
N MET A 848 17.23 -1.95 15.67
CA MET A 848 18.04 -1.47 16.78
C MET A 848 19.45 -2.13 16.86
N GLY A 849 19.61 -3.34 16.35
CA GLY A 849 20.88 -4.08 16.39
C GLY A 849 21.43 -4.23 17.82
N ASN A 850 22.70 -3.86 18.04
CA ASN A 850 23.35 -3.93 19.37
C ASN A 850 22.74 -2.96 20.37
N HIS A 851 22.21 -1.81 19.93
CA HIS A 851 21.60 -0.78 20.80
C HIS A 851 20.33 -1.25 21.48
N PHE A 852 19.77 -2.39 21.07
CA PHE A 852 18.61 -3.01 21.72
C PHE A 852 18.86 -3.26 23.21
N ARG A 853 20.11 -3.54 23.61
CA ARG A 853 20.52 -3.78 25.00
C ARG A 853 21.16 -2.56 25.66
N GLU A 854 21.81 -1.69 24.89
CA GLU A 854 22.55 -0.53 25.41
C GLU A 854 21.62 0.54 25.98
N ASN A 855 20.43 0.72 25.40
CA ASN A 855 19.45 1.71 25.87
C ASN A 855 18.14 1.03 26.31
N ILE A 856 18.20 0.41 27.51
CA ILE A 856 17.08 -0.35 28.10
C ILE A 856 15.81 0.49 28.20
N LYS A 857 15.89 1.74 28.71
CA LYS A 857 14.72 2.62 28.90
C LYS A 857 14.01 2.93 27.58
N LEU A 858 14.78 3.25 26.52
CA LEU A 858 14.22 3.54 25.21
C LEU A 858 13.60 2.27 24.59
N THR A 859 14.28 1.14 24.70
CA THR A 859 13.81 -0.13 24.13
C THR A 859 12.51 -0.58 24.80
N MET A 860 12.39 -0.38 26.12
CA MET A 860 11.15 -0.61 26.86
C MET A 860 10.00 0.32 26.39
N LYS A 861 10.27 1.62 26.22
CA LYS A 861 9.28 2.56 25.65
C LYS A 861 8.84 2.15 24.23
N LEU A 862 9.76 1.70 23.41
CA LEU A 862 9.43 1.23 22.05
C LEU A 862 8.57 -0.04 22.08
N PHE A 863 8.83 -0.96 23.01
CA PHE A 863 7.97 -2.12 23.23
C PHE A 863 6.55 -1.69 23.62
N ASP A 864 6.42 -0.78 24.57
CA ASP A 864 5.11 -0.30 25.03
C ASP A 864 4.31 0.44 23.97
N ALA A 865 5.00 1.16 23.10
CA ALA A 865 4.35 1.95 22.07
C ALA A 865 4.08 1.20 20.76
N LEU A 866 4.90 0.20 20.42
CA LEU A 866 4.80 -0.50 19.13
C LEU A 866 4.27 -1.93 19.24
N ILE A 867 4.56 -2.62 20.33
CA ILE A 867 4.24 -4.04 20.51
C ILE A 867 3.03 -4.25 21.42
N SER A 868 3.03 -3.58 22.57
CA SER A 868 1.94 -3.71 23.55
C SER A 868 0.56 -3.36 23.02
N PRO A 869 0.36 -2.31 22.18
CA PRO A 869 -0.95 -2.03 21.58
C PRO A 869 -1.49 -3.13 20.69
N ILE A 870 -0.60 -3.85 20.00
CA ILE A 870 -0.98 -5.01 19.18
C ILE A 870 -1.49 -6.13 20.09
N LEU A 871 -0.74 -6.46 21.14
CA LEU A 871 -1.08 -7.52 22.09
C LEU A 871 -2.38 -7.23 22.86
N PHE A 872 -2.67 -5.96 23.14
CA PHE A 872 -3.83 -5.53 23.91
C PHE A 872 -5.03 -5.11 23.05
N TYR A 873 -5.03 -5.36 21.75
CA TYR A 873 -6.18 -4.99 20.93
C TYR A 873 -7.44 -5.69 21.42
N ALA A 874 -8.47 -4.91 21.75
CA ALA A 874 -9.74 -5.32 22.33
C ALA A 874 -9.61 -6.13 23.66
N SER A 875 -8.50 -5.96 24.40
CA SER A 875 -8.33 -6.56 25.74
C SER A 875 -9.37 -6.07 26.74
N GLU A 876 -10.02 -4.94 26.45
CA GLU A 876 -11.20 -4.45 27.13
C GLU A 876 -12.33 -5.48 27.17
N VAL A 877 -12.42 -6.38 26.18
CA VAL A 877 -13.44 -7.42 26.08
C VAL A 877 -12.95 -8.73 26.66
N TRP A 878 -11.75 -9.18 26.25
CA TRP A 878 -11.27 -10.53 26.59
C TRP A 878 -10.32 -10.60 27.80
N GLY A 879 -9.92 -9.44 28.34
CA GLY A 879 -8.93 -9.41 29.44
C GLY A 879 -9.31 -10.22 30.66
N ILE A 880 -10.59 -10.32 30.99
CA ILE A 880 -11.06 -11.12 32.14
C ILE A 880 -11.02 -12.63 31.89
N ASP A 881 -11.02 -13.03 30.61
CA ASP A 881 -10.99 -14.45 30.22
C ASP A 881 -9.57 -15.07 30.28
N CYS A 882 -8.54 -14.29 30.66
CA CYS A 882 -7.17 -14.75 30.89
C CYS A 882 -7.04 -15.66 32.12
N LYS A 883 -7.61 -16.87 32.05
CA LYS A 883 -7.65 -17.84 33.17
C LYS A 883 -6.61 -18.96 33.09
N GLY A 884 -5.73 -18.94 32.11
CA GLY A 884 -4.73 -19.98 31.88
C GLY A 884 -3.47 -19.81 32.75
N LYS A 885 -2.56 -20.82 32.71
CA LYS A 885 -1.21 -20.69 33.27
C LYS A 885 -0.52 -19.49 32.60
N LEU A 886 -0.02 -18.57 33.40
CA LEU A 886 0.66 -17.33 32.97
C LEU A 886 1.74 -17.60 31.92
N GLU A 887 2.48 -18.69 32.09
CA GLU A 887 3.57 -19.09 31.18
C GLU A 887 3.13 -19.49 29.77
N LYS A 888 1.85 -19.85 29.58
CA LYS A 888 1.28 -20.23 28.27
C LYS A 888 0.50 -19.10 27.63
N ASP A 889 0.34 -17.98 28.31
CA ASP A 889 -0.39 -16.83 27.78
C ASP A 889 0.32 -16.24 26.55
N PRO A 890 -0.40 -16.01 25.44
CA PRO A 890 0.19 -15.48 24.20
C PRO A 890 0.94 -14.16 24.37
N ALA A 891 0.41 -13.23 25.17
CA ALA A 891 1.02 -11.92 25.41
C ALA A 891 2.27 -12.05 26.29
N GLU A 892 2.18 -12.89 27.34
CA GLU A 892 3.31 -13.18 28.23
C GLU A 892 4.49 -13.82 27.48
N LEU A 893 4.23 -14.71 26.55
CA LEU A 893 5.28 -15.34 25.75
C LEU A 893 6.06 -14.29 24.95
N VAL A 894 5.39 -13.26 24.43
CA VAL A 894 6.04 -12.17 23.71
C VAL A 894 6.84 -11.28 24.67
N GLN A 895 6.26 -10.88 25.80
CA GLN A 895 6.95 -10.09 26.83
C GLN A 895 8.17 -10.82 27.38
N ASN A 896 8.04 -12.07 27.78
CA ASN A 896 9.15 -12.85 28.31
C ASN A 896 10.29 -13.01 27.29
N LYS A 897 9.98 -13.20 26.00
CA LYS A 897 10.97 -13.24 24.94
C LYS A 897 11.67 -11.90 24.79
N PHE A 898 10.91 -10.80 24.82
CA PHE A 898 11.44 -9.43 24.78
C PHE A 898 12.38 -9.16 25.95
N LEU A 899 11.98 -9.46 27.18
CA LEU A 899 12.77 -9.19 28.40
C LEU A 899 14.06 -10.01 28.41
N LYS A 900 14.01 -11.29 28.05
CA LYS A 900 15.21 -12.12 27.94
C LYS A 900 16.19 -11.60 26.88
N TRP A 901 15.68 -11.11 25.77
CA TRP A 901 16.52 -10.48 24.75
C TRP A 901 17.13 -9.17 25.22
N LEU A 902 16.35 -8.36 25.94
CA LEU A 902 16.78 -7.07 26.49
C LEU A 902 17.90 -7.26 27.53
N LEU A 903 17.73 -8.20 28.45
CA LEU A 903 18.70 -8.52 29.48
C LEU A 903 19.89 -9.35 28.97
N GLY A 904 19.81 -9.93 27.80
CA GLY A 904 20.85 -10.78 27.24
C GLY A 904 20.99 -12.15 27.91
N VAL A 905 19.96 -12.60 28.62
CA VAL A 905 19.96 -13.86 29.35
C VAL A 905 19.46 -15.04 28.50
N ASN A 906 19.78 -16.25 28.95
CA ASN A 906 19.40 -17.50 28.29
C ASN A 906 17.87 -17.66 28.27
N LYS A 907 17.35 -18.37 27.25
CA LYS A 907 15.92 -18.67 27.10
C LYS A 907 15.30 -19.41 28.31
N TYR A 908 16.12 -20.13 29.07
CA TYR A 908 15.70 -20.89 30.29
C TYR A 908 15.68 -20.04 31.56
N CYS A 909 16.20 -18.80 31.54
CA CYS A 909 16.16 -17.91 32.70
C CYS A 909 14.72 -17.76 33.21
N ASN A 910 14.57 -17.64 34.52
CA ASN A 910 13.25 -17.51 35.18
C ASN A 910 12.52 -16.24 34.71
N ASN A 911 11.29 -16.40 34.28
CA ASN A 911 10.49 -15.28 33.76
C ASN A 911 10.15 -14.24 34.82
N ASN A 912 9.95 -14.64 36.07
CA ASN A 912 9.67 -13.73 37.19
C ASN A 912 10.91 -12.89 37.54
N ALA A 913 12.10 -13.48 37.52
CA ALA A 913 13.36 -12.76 37.72
C ALA A 913 13.54 -11.71 36.62
N CYS A 914 13.33 -12.05 35.33
CA CYS A 914 13.40 -11.09 34.24
C CYS A 914 12.41 -9.94 34.36
N ARG A 915 11.18 -10.20 34.85
CA ARG A 915 10.17 -9.17 35.13
C ARG A 915 10.58 -8.29 36.32
N ALA A 916 11.04 -8.88 37.40
CA ALA A 916 11.50 -8.12 38.58
C ALA A 916 12.64 -7.16 38.23
N GLU A 917 13.68 -7.67 37.55
CA GLU A 917 14.83 -6.88 37.10
C GLU A 917 14.43 -5.68 36.21
N THR A 918 13.40 -5.85 35.43
CA THR A 918 12.91 -4.79 34.51
C THR A 918 11.76 -3.98 35.07
N GLY A 919 11.28 -4.26 36.30
CA GLY A 919 10.11 -3.60 36.90
C GLY A 919 8.80 -3.85 36.14
N ARG A 920 8.65 -5.02 35.49
CA ARG A 920 7.50 -5.35 34.67
C ARG A 920 6.51 -6.26 35.38
N PHE A 921 5.23 -5.90 35.28
CA PHE A 921 4.12 -6.75 35.66
C PHE A 921 3.75 -7.73 34.53
N PRO A 922 3.09 -8.85 34.84
CA PRO A 922 2.49 -9.69 33.83
C PRO A 922 1.52 -8.92 32.91
N MET A 923 1.56 -9.24 31.61
CA MET A 923 0.69 -8.64 30.59
C MET A 923 -0.80 -8.93 30.87
N THR A 924 -1.08 -10.07 31.44
CA THR A 924 -2.44 -10.47 31.85
C THR A 924 -3.05 -9.49 32.86
N ILE A 925 -2.29 -8.98 33.81
CA ILE A 925 -2.76 -7.95 34.76
C ILE A 925 -3.11 -6.67 34.00
N ALA A 926 -2.28 -6.24 33.06
CA ALA A 926 -2.57 -5.05 32.24
C ALA A 926 -3.85 -5.23 31.40
N ALA A 927 -4.06 -6.42 30.85
CA ALA A 927 -5.29 -6.76 30.10
C ALA A 927 -6.53 -6.72 31.02
N GLN A 928 -6.44 -7.28 32.23
CA GLN A 928 -7.53 -7.25 33.22
C GLN A 928 -7.83 -5.81 33.67
N CYS A 929 -6.82 -4.99 33.91
CA CYS A 929 -7.00 -3.58 34.24
C CYS A 929 -7.71 -2.80 33.14
N ARG A 930 -7.40 -3.08 31.86
CA ARG A 930 -8.11 -2.48 30.72
C ARG A 930 -9.57 -2.89 30.66
N ASN A 931 -9.85 -4.16 30.88
CA ASN A 931 -11.21 -4.68 30.96
C ASN A 931 -12.00 -4.00 32.10
N PHE A 932 -11.41 -3.91 33.29
CA PHE A 932 -12.04 -3.25 34.43
C PHE A 932 -12.30 -1.75 34.19
N LYS A 933 -11.35 -1.03 33.62
CA LYS A 933 -11.52 0.38 33.22
C LYS A 933 -12.65 0.54 32.20
N PHE A 934 -12.73 -0.36 31.22
CA PHE A 934 -13.80 -0.36 30.23
C PHE A 934 -15.16 -0.58 30.89
N TRP A 935 -15.25 -1.54 31.81
CA TRP A 935 -16.47 -1.79 32.57
C TRP A 935 -16.89 -0.55 33.38
N LEU A 936 -15.99 0.13 34.05
CA LEU A 936 -16.27 1.40 34.75
C LEU A 936 -16.77 2.49 33.79
N THR A 937 -16.22 2.54 32.58
CA THR A 937 -16.68 3.48 31.56
C THR A 937 -18.09 3.17 31.10
N LEU A 938 -18.43 1.88 30.97
CA LEU A 938 -19.79 1.45 30.61
C LEU A 938 -20.80 1.84 31.68
N THR A 939 -20.47 1.75 32.96
CA THR A 939 -21.39 2.12 34.06
C THR A 939 -21.71 3.63 34.06
N LYS A 940 -20.79 4.47 33.60
CA LYS A 940 -20.96 5.93 33.54
C LYS A 940 -21.71 6.43 32.30
N ASN A 941 -21.85 5.63 31.25
CA ASN A 941 -22.31 6.08 29.93
C ASN A 941 -23.75 5.58 29.63
N GLU A 942 -24.74 6.46 29.58
CA GLU A 942 -26.17 6.09 29.47
C GLU A 942 -26.62 5.66 28.06
N TYR A 943 -25.87 6.02 27.05
CA TYR A 943 -26.27 5.84 25.64
C TYR A 943 -25.77 4.56 24.96
N LYS A 944 -24.99 3.71 25.65
CA LYS A 944 -24.46 2.49 25.05
C LYS A 944 -25.37 1.28 25.23
N LEU A 945 -25.60 0.50 24.17
CA LEU A 945 -26.33 -0.79 24.22
C LEU A 945 -25.75 -1.72 25.29
N SER A 946 -24.42 -1.69 25.46
CA SER A 946 -23.67 -2.48 26.42
C SER A 946 -23.99 -2.16 27.89
N LYS A 947 -24.38 -0.92 28.25
CA LYS A 947 -24.77 -0.55 29.62
C LYS A 947 -26.08 -1.18 30.07
N LYS A 948 -27.06 -1.22 29.18
CA LYS A 948 -28.37 -1.81 29.50
C LYS A 948 -28.31 -3.27 29.91
N TYR A 949 -27.32 -3.99 29.40
CA TYR A 949 -27.08 -5.39 29.80
C TYR A 949 -26.47 -5.52 31.20
N THR A 950 -25.49 -4.65 31.53
CA THR A 950 -24.82 -4.69 32.85
C THR A 950 -25.78 -4.36 34.01
N MET A 951 -26.78 -3.52 33.81
CA MET A 951 -27.77 -3.16 34.85
C MET A 951 -28.83 -4.24 35.06
N THR A 952 -29.28 -4.93 33.99
CA THR A 952 -30.28 -6.00 34.13
C THR A 952 -29.69 -7.29 34.71
N SER A 953 -28.35 -7.52 34.59
CA SER A 953 -27.69 -8.68 35.20
C SER A 953 -27.44 -8.52 36.69
N ASN A 954 -27.42 -7.31 37.25
CA ASN A 954 -27.31 -7.04 38.68
C ASN A 954 -28.60 -7.27 39.45
N GLY A 955 -29.77 -7.31 38.77
CA GLY A 955 -31.06 -7.64 39.37
C GLY A 955 -31.29 -9.15 39.60
N ARG A 956 -30.57 -10.00 38.89
CA ARG A 956 -30.49 -11.44 39.17
C ARG A 956 -29.08 -11.75 39.62
N LYS A 957 -28.87 -12.21 40.85
CA LYS A 957 -27.61 -12.78 41.36
C LYS A 957 -27.11 -13.88 40.41
N THR A 958 -26.71 -13.56 39.23
CA THR A 958 -25.81 -14.41 38.47
C THR A 958 -24.45 -14.24 39.13
N ARG A 959 -24.16 -15.14 40.05
CA ARG A 959 -22.81 -15.41 40.51
C ARG A 959 -21.93 -15.40 39.28
N LEU A 960 -21.11 -14.37 39.12
CA LEU A 960 -19.84 -14.51 38.47
C LEU A 960 -19.12 -15.66 39.16
N SER A 961 -19.34 -16.86 38.66
CA SER A 961 -18.75 -18.10 39.19
C SER A 961 -17.25 -18.02 38.91
N GLY A 962 -16.52 -17.56 39.86
CA GLY A 962 -15.08 -17.48 39.81
C GLY A 962 -14.39 -16.40 40.64
N ALA A 963 -15.12 -15.46 41.21
CA ALA A 963 -14.54 -14.59 42.25
C ALA A 963 -14.66 -15.30 43.63
N LYS A 964 -13.96 -16.39 43.83
CA LYS A 964 -13.46 -16.72 45.15
C LYS A 964 -12.63 -15.52 45.61
N LYS A 965 -13.05 -14.90 46.69
CA LYS A 965 -12.27 -13.95 47.45
C LYS A 965 -10.85 -14.48 47.64
N SER A 966 -9.94 -14.20 46.71
CA SER A 966 -8.54 -14.19 47.06
C SER A 966 -8.29 -12.84 47.69
N LYS A 967 -8.09 -12.83 48.98
CA LYS A 967 -7.41 -11.75 49.67
C LYS A 967 -6.10 -11.54 48.93
N VAL A 968 -6.00 -10.44 48.19
CA VAL A 968 -4.74 -9.99 47.60
C VAL A 968 -4.29 -8.90 48.54
N TYR A 969 -3.24 -9.16 49.26
CA TYR A 969 -2.39 -8.17 49.95
C TYR A 969 -1.63 -7.41 48.86
#